data_86ff05aff9ce7452d2d852c5d54ab061
#
_entry.id   86ff05aff9ce7452d2d852c5d54ab061
#
_cell.length_a   1.000
_cell.length_b   1.000
_cell.length_c   1.000
_cell.angle_alpha   90.00
_cell.angle_beta   90.00
_cell.angle_gamma   90.00
#
_symmetry.space_group_name_H-M   'P 1'
#
loop_
_entity.id
_entity.type
_entity.pdbx_description
1 polymer ?
#
loop_
_entity_poly.entity_id
_entity_poly.type
_entity_poly.pdbx_seq_one_letter_code
_entity_poly.pdbx_strand_id
1 'polypeptide(L)'
;VGSEMCIRDRKMGNISLDPDAVMLGEAVITAEAPPVTVKADTTEYSAAAYPVPEGSMLEDLVKKIPGAEVSDEGKITINGKEIKKIMVDGKEFFSDDPKVSMKNLPANMIEKVKAYDKKSDMARITGIDDGDEEPVLDLTVKKGMKKGWIGNLIAGYGSQDRYEGGVMISRFKDDASLSIIGSANNTNNKGFSEFGDAGQGLGGGNAGSGITTAQSLGINFAKDTKKLQVGGNVQYGHSNNDARRKSSSETFLGETSSFAQSENLSNRNRHDFRVDFRLEWRPDTLTTIIFRPNGSYSQTESSNSSWSKTENNSHSPVNEREAASSSKSHNASFNGSLMAFRRLNSKGRNLSLGARFGYSDSESDSYSDSRTEFFEKDSISDISRYTDRNSDSRNWSVSASYTEPVFKNHFLQLRYEFAHRKQLSQSLVYDSINYYPYPEYIERGYDNDLSTRVENFYDTHTADVSVRGIHPKMMYSVGVGLTPQTSLSETTIGPNYKKNYPEQNVLNWAPSVMFRYMFDKQHVLMFRYRGRSSTPNIEDLQEVIDITDPMNLRYGNPNLKPSFNNNFTLDYRKFVPESMRSYTANLFYTNTLNSVANRMSYDPETGARVYKKENVNGNWQARGYFSFNTPLKNKKFTISSNTNARYSDAVSYTSVGNSKNADQELSTTHNLGLGERFTGSYRSEVFDLSLSGSVNYNLVRNSKQENSNRETFDYYIGGNTNVNLPWQISISTDINCRFKDGYTGGLNNNEVLWNAQISKNFLKNNSGTIRFKIYDILKQQSSLSRSISETMMSDTEYNTLGSYFMVHFVYRFNTLGGKAPGRRGPGGGPRGGHGYGGGGVRPMRF
;
A
#
# COMPACT_ATOMS: atom_id res chain seq x y z
N VAL A 1 24.43 70.08 61.37
CA VAL A 1 23.24 70.55 62.04
C VAL A 1 22.14 69.52 61.70
N GLY A 2 21.89 68.64 62.66
CA GLY A 2 20.89 67.58 62.55
C GLY A 2 19.49 68.16 62.81
N SER A 3 18.47 67.67 62.13
CA SER A 3 17.07 67.75 62.51
C SER A 3 16.51 66.42 62.68
N GLU A 4 16.36 65.99 63.91
CA GLU A 4 15.57 64.79 64.28
C GLU A 4 14.11 65.03 63.98
N MET A 5 13.52 64.21 63.12
CA MET A 5 12.09 64.24 62.87
C MET A 5 11.45 63.21 63.82
N CYS A 6 10.79 63.68 64.89
CA CYS A 6 9.98 62.90 65.78
C CYS A 6 8.79 62.39 65.06
N ILE A 7 8.73 61.06 64.81
CA ILE A 7 7.53 60.37 64.41
C ILE A 7 6.68 60.14 65.64
N ARG A 8 5.57 60.89 65.82
CA ARG A 8 4.53 60.58 66.79
C ARG A 8 3.72 59.36 66.25
N ASP A 9 3.73 58.31 66.99
CA ASP A 9 2.85 57.13 66.78
C ASP A 9 1.39 57.55 66.93
N ARG A 10 0.71 57.70 65.80
CA ARG A 10 -0.76 57.66 65.74
C ARG A 10 -1.16 56.27 65.39
N LYS A 11 -1.92 55.60 66.18
CA LYS A 11 -2.69 54.39 65.82
C LYS A 11 -3.69 54.79 64.75
N MET A 12 -3.36 54.53 63.51
CA MET A 12 -4.31 54.58 62.41
C MET A 12 -5.11 53.27 62.44
N GLY A 13 -6.42 53.37 62.50
CA GLY A 13 -7.33 52.26 62.46
C GLY A 13 -7.16 51.49 61.15
N ASN A 14 -7.63 50.29 61.07
CA ASN A 14 -7.61 49.44 59.87
C ASN A 14 -8.16 50.23 58.65
N ILE A 15 -7.31 50.60 57.72
CA ILE A 15 -7.70 51.16 56.44
C ILE A 15 -7.93 49.89 55.56
N SER A 16 -9.21 49.57 55.30
CA SER A 16 -9.59 48.60 54.29
C SER A 16 -9.36 49.21 52.90
N LEU A 17 -8.35 48.78 52.18
CA LEU A 17 -8.18 49.11 50.80
C LEU A 17 -9.04 48.13 50.03
N ASP A 18 -10.10 48.56 49.39
CA ASP A 18 -10.76 47.82 48.33
C ASP A 18 -9.78 47.68 47.14
N PRO A 19 -9.51 46.50 46.67
CA PRO A 19 -8.69 46.37 45.47
C PRO A 19 -9.51 46.93 44.30
N ASP A 20 -9.15 48.13 43.83
CA ASP A 20 -9.58 48.67 42.57
C ASP A 20 -8.86 47.87 41.48
N ALA A 21 -9.39 46.70 41.17
CA ALA A 21 -8.95 45.93 40.05
C ALA A 21 -9.45 46.64 38.81
N VAL A 22 -8.62 47.52 38.26
CA VAL A 22 -8.75 47.90 36.87
C VAL A 22 -8.54 46.62 36.06
N MET A 23 -9.63 45.96 35.66
CA MET A 23 -9.61 44.95 34.65
C MET A 23 -9.11 45.63 33.39
N LEU A 24 -7.80 45.54 33.12
CA LEU A 24 -7.25 45.79 31.81
C LEU A 24 -7.97 44.81 30.89
N GLY A 25 -8.76 45.37 29.98
CA GLY A 25 -9.44 44.54 28.94
C GLY A 25 -8.36 43.67 28.32
N GLU A 26 -8.64 42.39 28.28
CA GLU A 26 -7.77 41.38 27.65
C GLU A 26 -7.35 41.92 26.28
N ALA A 27 -6.10 42.37 26.14
CA ALA A 27 -5.52 42.67 24.85
C ALA A 27 -5.33 41.29 24.16
N VAL A 28 -6.35 40.84 23.46
CA VAL A 28 -6.24 39.69 22.59
C VAL A 28 -5.32 40.08 21.44
N ILE A 29 -4.03 39.83 21.60
CA ILE A 29 -3.07 39.88 20.50
C ILE A 29 -3.43 38.66 19.61
N THR A 30 -4.29 38.88 18.65
CA THR A 30 -4.50 37.94 17.55
C THR A 30 -3.31 38.03 16.60
N ALA A 31 -2.18 37.39 16.96
CA ALA A 31 -1.16 37.12 15.99
C ALA A 31 -1.70 35.99 15.10
N GLU A 32 -1.96 36.26 13.84
CA GLU A 32 -2.23 35.20 12.85
C GLU A 32 -1.02 34.28 12.81
N ALA A 33 -1.21 33.02 13.18
CA ALA A 33 -0.15 32.05 13.09
C ALA A 33 0.28 31.92 11.61
N PRO A 34 1.57 31.91 11.30
CA PRO A 34 2.02 31.78 9.91
C PRO A 34 1.41 30.53 9.29
N PRO A 35 0.93 30.63 8.03
CA PRO A 35 0.27 29.50 7.34
C PRO A 35 1.11 28.23 7.33
N VAL A 36 2.44 28.39 7.19
CA VAL A 36 3.41 27.28 7.17
C VAL A 36 4.57 27.64 8.08
N THR A 37 4.94 26.73 8.94
CA THR A 37 6.13 26.86 9.80
C THR A 37 7.02 25.63 9.61
N VAL A 38 8.28 25.84 9.30
CA VAL A 38 9.27 24.77 9.18
C VAL A 38 10.11 24.70 10.44
N LYS A 39 10.04 23.57 11.15
CA LYS A 39 10.82 23.31 12.37
C LYS A 39 11.64 22.06 12.15
N ALA A 40 12.96 22.21 12.12
CA ALA A 40 13.89 21.11 11.90
C ALA A 40 13.53 20.28 10.65
N ASP A 41 13.02 19.09 10.85
CA ASP A 41 12.59 18.11 9.83
C ASP A 41 11.07 18.11 9.58
N THR A 42 10.33 18.91 10.34
CA THR A 42 8.86 18.95 10.34
C THR A 42 8.34 20.20 9.63
N THR A 43 7.46 20.02 8.67
CA THR A 43 6.66 21.13 8.09
C THR A 43 5.29 21.14 8.77
N GLU A 44 4.99 22.23 9.50
CA GLU A 44 3.70 22.44 10.18
C GLU A 44 2.84 23.38 9.35
N TYR A 45 1.62 22.97 9.04
CA TYR A 45 0.60 23.77 8.38
C TYR A 45 -0.50 24.12 9.40
N SER A 46 -0.85 25.41 9.53
CA SER A 46 -1.98 25.83 10.36
C SER A 46 -3.28 25.55 9.64
N ALA A 47 -4.17 24.73 10.19
CA ALA A 47 -5.46 24.43 9.56
C ALA A 47 -6.33 25.68 9.39
N ALA A 48 -6.20 26.67 10.28
CA ALA A 48 -6.93 27.93 10.19
C ALA A 48 -6.59 28.76 8.95
N ALA A 49 -5.40 28.59 8.39
CA ALA A 49 -4.96 29.29 7.19
C ALA A 49 -5.54 28.69 5.88
N TYR A 50 -6.15 27.53 5.96
CA TYR A 50 -6.71 26.77 4.82
C TYR A 50 -8.19 26.44 5.07
N PRO A 51 -9.07 27.44 5.02
CA PRO A 51 -10.48 27.26 5.35
C PRO A 51 -11.14 26.28 4.40
N VAL A 52 -11.93 25.38 4.96
CA VAL A 52 -12.76 24.42 4.23
C VAL A 52 -14.22 24.59 4.65
N PRO A 53 -15.20 24.24 3.80
CA PRO A 53 -16.60 24.27 4.15
C PRO A 53 -16.91 23.48 5.43
N GLU A 54 -17.94 23.90 6.15
CA GLU A 54 -18.39 23.18 7.34
C GLU A 54 -18.86 21.77 6.97
N GLY A 55 -18.40 20.77 7.74
CA GLY A 55 -18.67 19.35 7.45
C GLY A 55 -17.63 18.68 6.54
N SER A 56 -16.59 19.41 6.10
CA SER A 56 -15.48 18.85 5.32
C SER A 56 -14.65 17.86 6.12
N MET A 57 -14.04 16.92 5.39
CA MET A 57 -13.13 15.92 5.95
C MET A 57 -11.66 16.36 5.84
N LEU A 58 -10.78 15.61 6.47
CA LEU A 58 -9.34 15.86 6.43
C LEU A 58 -8.80 15.96 4.99
N GLU A 59 -9.34 15.17 4.08
CA GLU A 59 -8.96 15.19 2.67
C GLU A 59 -9.14 16.59 2.03
N ASP A 60 -10.26 17.24 2.31
CA ASP A 60 -10.54 18.59 1.79
C ASP A 60 -9.54 19.62 2.34
N LEU A 61 -9.14 19.45 3.60
CA LEU A 61 -8.11 20.30 4.22
C LEU A 61 -6.74 20.04 3.59
N VAL A 62 -6.35 18.78 3.45
CA VAL A 62 -5.04 18.40 2.89
C VAL A 62 -4.91 18.84 1.43
N LYS A 63 -5.97 18.73 0.62
CA LYS A 63 -5.98 19.22 -0.77
C LYS A 63 -5.73 20.72 -0.88
N LYS A 64 -6.06 21.52 0.16
CA LYS A 64 -5.80 22.97 0.18
C LYS A 64 -4.41 23.33 0.66
N ILE A 65 -3.68 22.38 1.27
CA ILE A 65 -2.30 22.61 1.73
C ILE A 65 -1.37 22.72 0.50
N PRO A 66 -0.57 23.79 0.40
CA PRO A 66 0.41 23.93 -0.67
C PRO A 66 1.44 22.80 -0.65
N GLY A 67 1.73 22.22 -1.82
CA GLY A 67 2.66 21.09 -1.94
C GLY A 67 2.05 19.74 -1.58
N ALA A 68 0.74 19.69 -1.27
CA ALA A 68 0.01 18.45 -1.10
C ALA A 68 -0.69 18.05 -2.40
N GLU A 69 -0.57 16.80 -2.77
CA GLU A 69 -1.26 16.15 -3.87
C GLU A 69 -1.96 14.90 -3.35
N VAL A 70 -3.20 14.70 -3.77
CA VAL A 70 -3.95 13.47 -3.52
C VAL A 70 -4.27 12.89 -4.88
N SER A 71 -3.72 11.72 -5.20
CA SER A 71 -3.97 11.07 -6.49
C SER A 71 -5.38 10.49 -6.57
N ASP A 72 -5.85 10.17 -7.77
CA ASP A 72 -7.14 9.50 -8.01
C ASP A 72 -7.24 8.14 -7.30
N GLU A 73 -6.10 7.52 -7.00
CA GLU A 73 -5.99 6.28 -6.23
C GLU A 73 -5.97 6.52 -4.71
N GLY A 74 -6.04 7.81 -4.27
CA GLY A 74 -6.01 8.22 -2.86
C GLY A 74 -4.63 8.19 -2.21
N LYS A 75 -3.55 8.13 -2.97
CA LYS A 75 -2.20 8.33 -2.46
C LYS A 75 -1.99 9.80 -2.13
N ILE A 76 -1.41 10.05 -0.98
CA ILE A 76 -1.13 11.40 -0.49
C ILE A 76 0.36 11.67 -0.65
N THR A 77 0.69 12.75 -1.34
CA THR A 77 2.06 13.24 -1.45
C THR A 77 2.12 14.65 -0.87
N ILE A 78 3.04 14.90 0.06
CA ILE A 78 3.28 16.23 0.62
C ILE A 78 4.75 16.59 0.45
N ASN A 79 5.01 17.72 -0.20
CA ASN A 79 6.36 18.19 -0.51
C ASN A 79 7.21 17.13 -1.23
N GLY A 80 6.59 16.37 -2.16
CA GLY A 80 7.23 15.31 -2.93
C GLY A 80 7.45 13.99 -2.17
N LYS A 81 6.89 13.83 -0.95
CA LYS A 81 6.97 12.60 -0.16
C LYS A 81 5.61 11.92 -0.10
N GLU A 82 5.55 10.66 -0.48
CA GLU A 82 4.35 9.84 -0.30
C GLU A 82 4.14 9.53 1.19
N ILE A 83 3.01 9.95 1.74
CA ILE A 83 2.64 9.70 3.14
C ILE A 83 2.23 8.25 3.30
N LYS A 84 2.90 7.55 4.20
CA LYS A 84 2.65 6.13 4.49
C LYS A 84 1.67 5.92 5.63
N LYS A 85 1.63 6.85 6.59
CA LYS A 85 0.77 6.74 7.78
C LYS A 85 0.19 8.09 8.18
N ILE A 86 -1.02 8.05 8.72
CA ILE A 86 -1.66 9.20 9.37
C ILE A 86 -1.69 8.97 10.88
N MET A 87 -1.27 9.99 11.61
CA MET A 87 -1.24 9.99 13.06
C MET A 87 -2.19 11.07 13.59
N VAL A 88 -2.75 10.85 14.76
CA VAL A 88 -3.57 11.83 15.49
C VAL A 88 -2.94 12.03 16.86
N ASP A 89 -2.43 13.23 17.13
CA ASP A 89 -1.65 13.55 18.34
C ASP A 89 -0.52 12.53 18.62
N GLY A 90 0.22 12.12 17.56
CA GLY A 90 1.34 11.19 17.65
C GLY A 90 0.95 9.71 17.75
N LYS A 91 -0.33 9.35 17.63
CA LYS A 91 -0.84 7.96 17.64
C LYS A 91 -1.28 7.55 16.26
N GLU A 92 -0.95 6.33 15.87
CA GLU A 92 -1.39 5.77 14.57
C GLU A 92 -2.92 5.61 14.56
N PHE A 93 -3.55 6.14 13.52
CA PHE A 93 -4.99 6.05 13.31
C PHE A 93 -5.25 5.27 12.03
N PHE A 94 -5.77 4.04 12.14
CA PHE A 94 -5.90 3.09 11.04
C PHE A 94 -4.60 3.00 10.23
N SER A 95 -3.56 2.46 10.86
CA SER A 95 -2.14 2.57 10.47
C SER A 95 -1.82 2.08 9.05
N ASP A 96 -2.62 1.19 8.49
CA ASP A 96 -2.30 0.53 7.23
C ASP A 96 -2.97 1.18 6.00
N ASP A 97 -3.93 2.09 6.20
CA ASP A 97 -4.60 2.80 5.11
C ASP A 97 -4.85 4.28 5.41
N PRO A 98 -3.98 5.18 4.93
CA PRO A 98 -4.16 6.62 5.07
C PRO A 98 -5.49 7.15 4.53
N LYS A 99 -6.10 6.47 3.54
CA LYS A 99 -7.37 6.87 2.95
C LYS A 99 -8.50 6.84 3.96
N VAL A 100 -8.51 5.85 4.85
CA VAL A 100 -9.53 5.75 5.92
C VAL A 100 -9.51 7.01 6.77
N SER A 101 -8.33 7.44 7.19
CA SER A 101 -8.16 8.65 8.00
C SER A 101 -8.58 9.92 7.25
N MET A 102 -8.18 10.03 5.98
CA MET A 102 -8.47 11.20 5.13
C MET A 102 -9.97 11.42 4.94
N LYS A 103 -10.71 10.35 4.72
CA LYS A 103 -12.13 10.41 4.40
C LYS A 103 -13.06 10.43 5.62
N ASN A 104 -12.54 10.10 6.80
CA ASN A 104 -13.37 9.93 7.98
C ASN A 104 -13.07 10.89 9.13
N LEU A 105 -11.92 11.58 9.14
CA LEU A 105 -11.62 12.57 10.16
C LEU A 105 -12.16 13.95 9.77
N PRO A 106 -12.98 14.60 10.61
CA PRO A 106 -13.49 15.94 10.34
C PRO A 106 -12.37 16.99 10.33
N ALA A 107 -12.31 17.82 9.30
CA ALA A 107 -11.32 18.89 9.19
C ALA A 107 -11.39 19.90 10.34
N ASN A 108 -12.59 20.17 10.86
CA ASN A 108 -12.80 21.16 11.90
C ASN A 108 -12.17 20.81 13.27
N MET A 109 -11.84 19.54 13.51
CA MET A 109 -11.13 19.12 14.72
C MET A 109 -9.63 19.39 14.68
N ILE A 110 -9.07 19.66 13.50
CA ILE A 110 -7.63 19.77 13.29
C ILE A 110 -7.18 21.21 13.58
N GLU A 111 -6.14 21.35 14.39
CA GLU A 111 -5.44 22.61 14.66
C GLU A 111 -4.26 22.79 13.71
N LYS A 112 -3.44 21.72 13.56
CA LYS A 112 -2.25 21.71 12.72
C LYS A 112 -2.10 20.37 11.99
N VAL A 113 -1.57 20.44 10.80
CA VAL A 113 -1.13 19.29 10.01
C VAL A 113 0.40 19.33 9.95
N LYS A 114 1.06 18.28 10.45
CA LYS A 114 2.51 18.16 10.49
C LYS A 114 2.97 17.06 9.54
N ALA A 115 3.84 17.40 8.60
CA ALA A 115 4.46 16.44 7.70
C ALA A 115 5.94 16.28 8.08
N TYR A 116 6.37 15.06 8.41
CA TYR A 116 7.75 14.75 8.77
C TYR A 116 8.10 13.30 8.51
N ASP A 117 9.40 13.00 8.50
CA ASP A 117 9.92 11.65 8.43
C ASP A 117 10.03 11.06 9.84
N LYS A 118 9.16 10.10 10.16
CA LYS A 118 9.18 9.38 11.44
C LYS A 118 10.36 8.41 11.44
N LYS A 119 11.22 8.54 12.40
CA LYS A 119 12.38 7.64 12.60
C LYS A 119 11.92 6.23 12.94
N SER A 120 12.72 5.23 12.56
CA SER A 120 12.52 3.84 12.97
C SER A 120 12.42 3.72 14.50
N ASP A 121 11.81 2.65 15.00
CA ASP A 121 11.76 2.41 16.44
C ASP A 121 13.17 2.28 17.04
N MET A 122 14.11 1.67 16.31
CA MET A 122 15.50 1.58 16.74
C MET A 122 16.14 2.96 16.86
N ALA A 123 16.04 3.80 15.83
CA ALA A 123 16.61 5.15 15.86
C ALA A 123 15.96 6.04 16.94
N ARG A 124 14.63 5.91 17.12
CA ARG A 124 13.89 6.66 18.16
C ARG A 124 14.31 6.28 19.57
N ILE A 125 14.51 4.98 19.83
CA ILE A 125 14.82 4.45 21.16
C ILE A 125 16.31 4.60 21.49
N THR A 126 17.17 4.29 20.53
CA THR A 126 18.62 4.35 20.73
C THR A 126 19.20 5.76 20.63
N GLY A 127 18.49 6.66 19.95
CA GLY A 127 18.98 8.00 19.62
C GLY A 127 19.99 8.03 18.46
N ILE A 128 20.26 6.88 17.84
CA ILE A 128 21.18 6.75 16.70
C ILE A 128 20.35 6.61 15.45
N ASP A 129 20.47 7.57 14.55
CA ASP A 129 19.79 7.54 13.26
C ASP A 129 20.31 6.38 12.42
N ASP A 130 19.41 5.52 11.95
CA ASP A 130 19.71 4.36 11.09
C ASP A 130 19.43 4.63 9.62
N GLY A 131 18.92 5.84 9.31
CA GLY A 131 18.53 6.22 7.95
C GLY A 131 17.25 5.55 7.46
N ASP A 132 16.55 4.82 8.32
CA ASP A 132 15.26 4.22 8.02
C ASP A 132 14.16 5.14 8.61
N GLU A 133 13.54 5.90 7.72
CA GLU A 133 12.55 6.91 8.06
C GLU A 133 11.29 6.68 7.23
N GLU A 134 10.13 6.90 7.84
CA GLU A 134 8.82 6.75 7.21
C GLU A 134 8.10 8.11 7.15
N PRO A 135 7.74 8.63 5.95
CA PRO A 135 6.98 9.87 5.85
C PRO A 135 5.58 9.72 6.45
N VAL A 136 5.27 10.57 7.42
CA VAL A 136 3.99 10.55 8.14
C VAL A 136 3.32 11.92 8.14
N LEU A 137 1.99 11.89 8.25
CA LEU A 137 1.16 13.06 8.50
C LEU A 137 0.60 12.97 9.92
N ASP A 138 1.02 13.87 10.81
CA ASP A 138 0.54 13.92 12.18
C ASP A 138 -0.39 15.11 12.39
N LEU A 139 -1.60 14.81 12.83
CA LEU A 139 -2.70 15.76 13.01
C LEU A 139 -2.76 16.19 14.47
N THR A 140 -2.52 17.45 14.75
CA THR A 140 -2.74 18.00 16.09
C THR A 140 -4.21 18.39 16.24
N VAL A 141 -4.87 17.80 17.23
CA VAL A 141 -6.28 18.08 17.54
C VAL A 141 -6.40 19.34 18.37
N LYS A 142 -7.39 20.20 18.05
CA LYS A 142 -7.69 21.44 18.80
C LYS A 142 -7.90 21.17 20.28
N LYS A 143 -7.43 22.07 21.13
CA LYS A 143 -7.69 22.03 22.58
C LYS A 143 -9.20 21.96 22.84
N GLY A 144 -9.62 21.03 23.71
CA GLY A 144 -11.02 20.80 24.03
C GLY A 144 -11.74 19.80 23.12
N MET A 145 -11.16 19.43 21.96
CA MET A 145 -11.73 18.43 21.05
C MET A 145 -11.11 17.02 21.21
N LYS A 146 -10.40 16.77 22.31
CA LYS A 146 -9.77 15.45 22.60
C LYS A 146 -10.71 14.46 23.26
N LYS A 147 -11.96 14.84 23.56
CA LYS A 147 -13.00 14.02 24.19
C LYS A 147 -14.29 14.14 23.42
N GLY A 148 -14.89 13.01 23.08
CA GLY A 148 -16.17 12.97 22.42
C GLY A 148 -16.31 11.84 21.41
N TRP A 149 -17.34 11.90 20.63
CA TRP A 149 -17.68 10.96 19.58
C TRP A 149 -17.70 11.67 18.23
N ILE A 150 -17.19 10.99 17.21
CA ILE A 150 -17.42 11.33 15.81
C ILE A 150 -18.01 10.14 15.09
N GLY A 151 -18.81 10.37 14.07
CA GLY A 151 -19.33 9.28 13.27
C GLY A 151 -19.89 9.72 11.95
N ASN A 152 -19.83 8.80 10.99
CA ASN A 152 -20.37 8.89 9.64
C ASN A 152 -21.23 7.67 9.37
N LEU A 153 -22.44 7.88 8.86
CA LEU A 153 -23.34 6.86 8.34
C LEU A 153 -23.61 7.18 6.88
N ILE A 154 -23.52 6.19 6.01
CA ILE A 154 -23.84 6.32 4.59
C ILE A 154 -24.75 5.18 4.18
N ALA A 155 -25.78 5.49 3.40
CA ALA A 155 -26.65 4.52 2.75
C ALA A 155 -26.95 5.01 1.34
N GLY A 156 -26.69 4.18 0.34
CA GLY A 156 -26.94 4.48 -1.06
C GLY A 156 -27.57 3.32 -1.78
N TYR A 157 -28.47 3.63 -2.70
CA TYR A 157 -29.10 2.66 -3.59
C TYR A 157 -29.24 3.27 -4.98
N GLY A 158 -29.14 2.46 -6.01
CA GLY A 158 -29.14 2.93 -7.37
C GLY A 158 -29.68 1.94 -8.40
N SER A 159 -29.52 2.29 -9.67
CA SER A 159 -29.87 1.42 -10.79
C SER A 159 -29.02 0.13 -10.81
N GLN A 160 -29.52 -0.91 -11.48
CA GLN A 160 -28.87 -2.21 -11.59
C GLN A 160 -28.59 -2.84 -10.21
N ASP A 161 -29.47 -2.63 -9.24
CA ASP A 161 -29.36 -3.12 -7.86
C ASP A 161 -28.03 -2.77 -7.19
N ARG A 162 -27.44 -1.61 -7.56
CA ARG A 162 -26.23 -1.11 -6.91
C ARG A 162 -26.58 -0.55 -5.54
N TYR A 163 -25.81 -0.98 -4.55
CA TYR A 163 -25.94 -0.48 -3.18
C TYR A 163 -24.58 -0.18 -2.56
N GLU A 164 -24.60 0.78 -1.65
CA GLU A 164 -23.44 1.16 -0.85
C GLU A 164 -23.91 1.55 0.55
N GLY A 165 -23.39 0.90 1.55
CA GLY A 165 -23.69 1.17 2.94
C GLY A 165 -22.44 1.24 3.77
N GLY A 166 -22.45 2.11 4.81
CA GLY A 166 -21.31 2.19 5.64
C GLY A 166 -21.54 2.92 6.96
N VAL A 167 -20.72 2.57 7.95
CA VAL A 167 -20.72 3.15 9.28
C VAL A 167 -19.29 3.32 9.77
N MET A 168 -19.01 4.49 10.34
CA MET A 168 -17.80 4.71 11.12
C MET A 168 -18.18 5.47 12.37
N ILE A 169 -17.79 4.94 13.53
CA ILE A 169 -17.98 5.57 14.83
C ILE A 169 -16.66 5.53 15.58
N SER A 170 -16.18 6.68 16.03
CA SER A 170 -14.95 6.79 16.81
C SER A 170 -15.20 7.55 18.11
N ARG A 171 -14.64 7.02 19.19
CA ARG A 171 -14.62 7.65 20.49
C ARG A 171 -13.19 8.05 20.85
N PHE A 172 -13.00 9.31 21.19
CA PHE A 172 -11.75 9.83 21.72
C PHE A 172 -11.89 10.15 23.21
N LYS A 173 -10.89 9.80 24.00
CA LYS A 173 -10.82 10.09 25.42
C LYS A 173 -9.35 10.28 25.81
N ASP A 174 -8.85 11.54 25.74
CA ASP A 174 -7.48 11.95 26.07
C ASP A 174 -6.37 11.02 25.50
N ASP A 175 -6.03 9.98 26.27
CA ASP A 175 -4.98 9.00 25.99
C ASP A 175 -5.48 7.74 25.26
N ALA A 176 -6.78 7.63 24.98
CA ALA A 176 -7.37 6.45 24.35
C ALA A 176 -8.29 6.80 23.18
N SER A 177 -8.31 5.96 22.17
CA SER A 177 -9.27 5.99 21.07
C SER A 177 -9.80 4.59 20.77
N LEU A 178 -11.09 4.53 20.40
CA LEU A 178 -11.76 3.34 19.91
C LEU A 178 -12.56 3.71 18.66
N SER A 179 -12.36 2.98 17.57
CA SER A 179 -13.10 3.21 16.33
C SER A 179 -13.68 1.91 15.81
N ILE A 180 -14.91 1.97 15.35
CA ILE A 180 -15.61 0.87 14.68
C ILE A 180 -15.96 1.37 13.29
N ILE A 181 -15.69 0.56 12.28
CA ILE A 181 -15.96 0.87 10.88
C ILE A 181 -16.55 -0.36 10.20
N GLY A 182 -17.58 -0.15 9.39
CA GLY A 182 -18.21 -1.21 8.62
C GLY A 182 -18.63 -0.71 7.25
N SER A 183 -18.56 -1.56 6.24
CA SER A 183 -19.03 -1.25 4.88
C SER A 183 -19.63 -2.46 4.19
N ALA A 184 -20.54 -2.20 3.26
CA ALA A 184 -21.13 -3.20 2.38
C ALA A 184 -21.48 -2.54 1.05
N ASN A 185 -21.05 -3.11 -0.07
CA ASN A 185 -21.31 -2.58 -1.39
C ASN A 185 -21.16 -3.64 -2.49
N ASN A 186 -21.70 -3.35 -3.68
CA ASN A 186 -21.47 -4.10 -4.91
C ASN A 186 -20.97 -3.18 -6.05
N THR A 187 -20.18 -2.18 -5.70
CA THR A 187 -19.64 -1.15 -6.58
C THR A 187 -18.12 -1.22 -6.74
N ASN A 188 -17.54 -2.39 -6.57
CA ASN A 188 -16.09 -2.66 -6.62
C ASN A 188 -15.26 -1.98 -5.52
N ASN A 189 -15.89 -1.39 -4.52
CA ASN A 189 -15.19 -0.74 -3.42
C ASN A 189 -14.66 -1.79 -2.46
N LYS A 190 -13.32 -1.89 -2.32
CA LYS A 190 -12.66 -2.84 -1.42
C LYS A 190 -12.17 -2.11 -0.17
N GLY A 191 -12.77 -2.41 1.00
CA GLY A 191 -12.30 -1.88 2.28
C GLY A 191 -13.04 -0.64 2.77
N PHE A 192 -12.45 0.01 3.77
CA PHE A 192 -13.05 1.10 4.53
C PHE A 192 -12.77 2.51 3.97
N SER A 193 -11.98 2.60 2.90
CA SER A 193 -11.40 3.87 2.45
C SER A 193 -12.34 4.76 1.66
N GLU A 194 -13.55 4.30 1.33
CA GLU A 194 -14.41 5.01 0.39
C GLU A 194 -15.65 5.66 1.01
N PHE A 195 -15.64 5.81 2.34
CA PHE A 195 -16.63 6.56 3.06
C PHE A 195 -16.44 8.06 2.93
N GLY A 196 -16.59 8.63 1.91
CA GLY A 196 -16.48 10.05 1.88
C GLY A 196 -16.18 10.55 0.51
N ASP A 197 -16.91 11.46 0.14
CA ASP A 197 -16.91 11.96 -1.16
C ASP A 197 -16.71 13.45 -1.12
N ALA A 198 -15.88 13.91 -1.91
CA ALA A 198 -15.92 15.16 -2.65
C ALA A 198 -14.51 15.44 -3.18
N GLY A 199 -14.27 15.17 -4.42
CA GLY A 199 -13.11 15.68 -5.13
C GLY A 199 -12.04 14.67 -5.52
N GLN A 200 -12.26 13.39 -5.38
CA GLN A 200 -11.60 12.39 -6.21
C GLN A 200 -12.49 12.12 -7.43
N GLY A 201 -11.87 11.80 -8.55
CA GLY A 201 -12.60 11.34 -9.70
C GLY A 201 -13.73 10.41 -9.25
N LEU A 202 -14.95 10.73 -9.64
CA LEU A 202 -16.16 10.02 -9.23
C LEU A 202 -16.19 8.56 -9.70
N GLY A 203 -15.15 8.13 -10.41
CA GLY A 203 -14.88 6.75 -10.81
C GLY A 203 -14.52 5.93 -9.59
N GLY A 204 -15.53 5.42 -8.91
CA GLY A 204 -15.35 4.45 -7.85
C GLY A 204 -14.87 3.12 -8.41
N GLY A 205 -13.98 2.48 -7.69
CA GLY A 205 -13.59 1.11 -7.90
C GLY A 205 -12.60 0.88 -9.03
N ASN A 206 -11.52 0.19 -8.71
CA ASN A 206 -10.56 -0.30 -9.71
C ASN A 206 -11.31 -1.01 -10.85
N ALA A 207 -11.25 -0.45 -12.05
CA ALA A 207 -11.73 -1.08 -13.29
C ALA A 207 -10.98 -2.39 -13.63
N GLY A 208 -10.24 -2.96 -12.69
CA GLY A 208 -9.14 -3.84 -13.01
C GLY A 208 -9.41 -5.33 -13.04
N SER A 209 -10.48 -5.87 -12.49
CA SER A 209 -10.57 -7.35 -12.37
C SER A 209 -11.97 -7.89 -12.13
N GLY A 210 -12.97 -7.44 -12.89
CA GLY A 210 -14.34 -7.92 -12.74
C GLY A 210 -15.20 -7.12 -11.76
N ILE A 211 -16.35 -7.71 -11.41
CA ILE A 211 -17.32 -7.07 -10.51
C ILE A 211 -17.21 -7.70 -9.13
N THR A 212 -17.03 -6.86 -8.12
CA THR A 212 -16.85 -7.31 -6.74
C THR A 212 -17.97 -6.78 -5.85
N THR A 213 -18.60 -7.68 -5.12
CA THR A 213 -19.42 -7.39 -3.94
C THR A 213 -18.55 -7.55 -2.70
N ALA A 214 -18.51 -6.56 -1.83
CA ALA A 214 -17.64 -6.56 -0.66
C ALA A 214 -18.39 -6.13 0.61
N GLN A 215 -18.04 -6.76 1.72
CA GLN A 215 -18.49 -6.42 3.07
C GLN A 215 -17.28 -6.42 3.98
N SER A 216 -17.20 -5.46 4.90
CA SER A 216 -16.09 -5.38 5.83
C SER A 216 -16.50 -4.79 7.18
N LEU A 217 -15.86 -5.26 8.23
CA LEU A 217 -16.01 -4.77 9.59
C LEU A 217 -14.62 -4.65 10.23
N GLY A 218 -14.33 -3.51 10.84
CA GLY A 218 -13.06 -3.25 11.51
C GLY A 218 -13.26 -2.58 12.86
N ILE A 219 -12.41 -2.95 13.81
CA ILE A 219 -12.31 -2.33 15.12
C ILE A 219 -10.86 -1.93 15.33
N ASN A 220 -10.62 -0.65 15.60
CA ASN A 220 -9.31 -0.13 15.94
C ASN A 220 -9.32 0.48 17.33
N PHE A 221 -8.31 0.22 18.13
CA PHE A 221 -8.13 0.86 19.43
C PHE A 221 -6.67 1.26 19.64
N ALA A 222 -6.48 2.33 20.39
CA ALA A 222 -5.16 2.77 20.85
C ALA A 222 -5.27 3.39 22.24
N LYS A 223 -4.26 3.11 23.08
CA LYS A 223 -4.07 3.75 24.39
C LYS A 223 -2.59 4.03 24.59
N ASP A 224 -2.26 5.23 25.01
CA ASP A 224 -0.88 5.64 25.23
C ASP A 224 -0.74 6.30 26.61
N THR A 225 0.04 5.67 27.47
CA THR A 225 0.44 6.19 28.77
C THR A 225 1.95 6.40 28.83
N LYS A 226 2.46 7.06 29.84
CA LYS A 226 3.91 7.30 29.97
C LYS A 226 4.74 6.01 29.93
N LYS A 227 4.22 4.89 30.42
CA LYS A 227 4.94 3.61 30.54
C LYS A 227 4.48 2.55 29.55
N LEU A 228 3.25 2.66 29.05
CA LEU A 228 2.64 1.61 28.23
C LEU A 228 1.88 2.23 27.05
N GLN A 229 2.23 1.82 25.86
CA GLN A 229 1.48 2.08 24.64
C GLN A 229 0.93 0.75 24.11
N VAL A 230 -0.38 0.69 23.93
CA VAL A 230 -1.08 -0.48 23.38
C VAL A 230 -1.97 0.00 22.24
N GLY A 231 -1.97 -0.70 21.15
CA GLY A 231 -2.85 -0.44 20.03
C GLY A 231 -3.04 -1.69 19.19
N GLY A 232 -4.07 -1.68 18.37
CA GLY A 232 -4.31 -2.77 17.45
C GLY A 232 -5.59 -2.61 16.68
N ASN A 233 -5.74 -3.50 15.71
CA ASN A 233 -6.96 -3.60 14.92
C ASN A 233 -7.39 -5.06 14.74
N VAL A 234 -8.68 -5.23 14.57
CA VAL A 234 -9.32 -6.49 14.19
C VAL A 234 -10.18 -6.18 12.97
N GLN A 235 -10.01 -6.95 11.91
CA GLN A 235 -10.71 -6.74 10.64
C GLN A 235 -11.30 -8.06 10.16
N TYR A 236 -12.52 -7.98 9.67
CA TYR A 236 -13.18 -9.03 8.92
C TYR A 236 -13.59 -8.47 7.56
N GLY A 237 -13.35 -9.24 6.50
CA GLY A 237 -13.74 -8.93 5.15
C GLY A 237 -14.40 -10.15 4.49
N HIS A 238 -15.45 -9.89 3.72
CA HIS A 238 -16.04 -10.84 2.80
C HIS A 238 -16.10 -10.20 1.43
N SER A 239 -15.71 -10.93 0.40
CA SER A 239 -15.81 -10.48 -1.00
C SER A 239 -16.20 -11.60 -1.93
N ASN A 240 -17.11 -11.31 -2.85
CA ASN A 240 -17.43 -12.14 -4.00
C ASN A 240 -17.05 -11.37 -5.27
N ASN A 241 -16.21 -11.98 -6.10
CA ASN A 241 -15.73 -11.39 -7.35
C ASN A 241 -16.14 -12.26 -8.54
N ASP A 242 -16.90 -11.66 -9.47
CA ASP A 242 -17.24 -12.23 -10.76
C ASP A 242 -16.39 -11.57 -11.85
N ALA A 243 -15.50 -12.35 -12.44
CA ALA A 243 -14.62 -11.85 -13.47
C ALA A 243 -14.77 -12.65 -14.78
N ARG A 244 -15.00 -11.93 -15.87
CA ARG A 244 -14.87 -12.42 -17.23
C ARG A 244 -13.62 -11.76 -17.82
N ARG A 245 -12.61 -12.58 -18.07
CA ARG A 245 -11.34 -12.14 -18.62
C ARG A 245 -11.21 -12.61 -20.07
N LYS A 246 -10.92 -11.68 -20.97
CA LYS A 246 -10.47 -11.98 -22.33
C LYS A 246 -9.01 -11.63 -22.43
N SER A 247 -8.22 -12.50 -23.07
CA SER A 247 -6.81 -12.27 -23.26
C SER A 247 -6.37 -12.67 -24.66
N SER A 248 -5.54 -11.85 -25.27
CA SER A 248 -4.81 -12.17 -26.51
C SER A 248 -3.33 -12.10 -26.18
N SER A 249 -2.59 -13.14 -26.49
CA SER A 249 -1.16 -13.22 -26.20
C SER A 249 -0.35 -13.68 -27.39
N GLU A 250 0.86 -13.16 -27.49
CA GLU A 250 1.90 -13.56 -28.44
C GLU A 250 3.08 -14.12 -27.65
N THR A 251 3.46 -15.36 -27.92
CA THR A 251 4.65 -16.00 -27.35
C THR A 251 5.79 -15.94 -28.35
N PHE A 252 6.93 -15.39 -27.93
CA PHE A 252 8.12 -15.21 -28.75
C PHE A 252 8.91 -16.52 -28.84
N LEU A 253 9.15 -17.04 -30.03
CA LEU A 253 9.74 -18.34 -30.32
C LEU A 253 10.95 -18.22 -31.31
N GLY A 254 11.92 -17.38 -31.00
CA GLY A 254 13.02 -17.11 -31.92
C GLY A 254 12.55 -16.29 -33.14
N GLU A 255 12.62 -16.85 -34.34
CA GLU A 255 12.20 -16.15 -35.57
C GLU A 255 10.67 -16.21 -35.80
N THR A 256 9.94 -16.96 -35.01
CA THR A 256 8.48 -17.17 -35.16
C THR A 256 7.73 -16.80 -33.88
N SER A 257 6.42 -16.71 -33.98
CA SER A 257 5.54 -16.49 -32.82
C SER A 257 4.44 -17.54 -32.75
N SER A 258 3.92 -17.76 -31.56
CA SER A 258 2.65 -18.47 -31.33
C SER A 258 1.65 -17.50 -30.73
N PHE A 259 0.43 -17.52 -31.24
CA PHE A 259 -0.66 -16.65 -30.81
C PHE A 259 -1.66 -17.46 -30.01
N ALA A 260 -2.15 -16.90 -28.89
CA ALA A 260 -3.19 -17.54 -28.13
C ALA A 260 -4.29 -16.53 -27.76
N GLN A 261 -5.53 -16.96 -27.92
CA GLN A 261 -6.70 -16.25 -27.44
C GLN A 261 -7.32 -17.06 -26.30
N SER A 262 -7.78 -16.40 -25.27
CA SER A 262 -8.45 -17.08 -24.17
C SER A 262 -9.59 -16.26 -23.57
N GLU A 263 -10.61 -16.95 -23.12
CA GLU A 263 -11.68 -16.40 -22.30
C GLU A 263 -11.76 -17.22 -21.00
N ASN A 264 -11.82 -16.53 -19.88
CA ASN A 264 -11.93 -17.15 -18.56
C ASN A 264 -13.08 -16.50 -17.80
N LEU A 265 -13.97 -17.30 -17.27
CA LEU A 265 -15.05 -16.94 -16.37
C LEU A 265 -14.65 -17.43 -14.98
N SER A 266 -14.56 -16.53 -14.01
CA SER A 266 -14.22 -16.92 -12.63
C SER A 266 -15.14 -16.28 -11.62
N ASN A 267 -15.60 -17.07 -10.66
CA ASN A 267 -16.24 -16.60 -9.44
C ASN A 267 -15.33 -16.94 -8.27
N ARG A 268 -15.06 -15.96 -7.42
CA ARG A 268 -14.24 -16.13 -6.22
C ARG A 268 -14.93 -15.54 -5.01
N ASN A 269 -15.30 -16.41 -4.09
CA ASN A 269 -15.86 -16.06 -2.79
C ASN A 269 -14.76 -16.15 -1.72
N ARG A 270 -14.53 -15.07 -0.95
CA ARG A 270 -13.44 -15.01 0.02
C ARG A 270 -13.88 -14.37 1.33
N HIS A 271 -13.52 -15.01 2.43
CA HIS A 271 -13.62 -14.51 3.80
C HIS A 271 -12.22 -14.30 4.35
N ASP A 272 -11.97 -13.11 4.91
CA ASP A 272 -10.69 -12.74 5.53
C ASP A 272 -10.92 -12.29 6.96
N PHE A 273 -10.12 -12.80 7.87
CA PHE A 273 -10.03 -12.31 9.24
C PHE A 273 -8.58 -11.93 9.54
N ARG A 274 -8.35 -10.73 10.05
CA ARG A 274 -7.02 -10.22 10.37
C ARG A 274 -7.00 -9.55 11.73
N VAL A 275 -5.92 -9.78 12.47
CA VAL A 275 -5.68 -9.20 13.79
C VAL A 275 -4.24 -8.70 13.84
N ASP A 276 -4.06 -7.45 14.24
CA ASP A 276 -2.75 -6.83 14.43
C ASP A 276 -2.72 -6.12 15.78
N PHE A 277 -1.70 -6.37 16.58
CA PHE A 277 -1.48 -5.70 17.86
C PHE A 277 -0.06 -5.16 17.96
N ARG A 278 0.08 -4.06 18.70
CA ARG A 278 1.34 -3.51 19.14
C ARG A 278 1.28 -3.18 20.63
N LEU A 279 2.25 -3.66 21.36
CA LEU A 279 2.48 -3.31 22.74
C LEU A 279 3.90 -2.75 22.86
N GLU A 280 4.04 -1.55 23.39
CA GLU A 280 5.33 -0.94 23.72
C GLU A 280 5.34 -0.64 25.22
N TRP A 281 6.23 -1.32 25.94
CA TRP A 281 6.38 -1.17 27.37
C TRP A 281 7.72 -0.51 27.70
N ARG A 282 7.68 0.54 28.51
CA ARG A 282 8.82 1.33 28.97
C ARG A 282 8.94 1.19 30.48
N PRO A 283 9.56 0.09 30.99
CA PRO A 283 9.71 -0.12 32.44
C PRO A 283 10.48 1.00 33.10
N ASP A 284 11.51 1.51 32.41
CA ASP A 284 12.36 2.65 32.83
C ASP A 284 12.70 3.56 31.62
N THR A 285 13.50 4.60 31.85
CA THR A 285 13.88 5.58 30.82
C THR A 285 14.93 5.06 29.83
N LEU A 286 15.56 3.93 30.09
CA LEU A 286 16.63 3.33 29.31
C LEU A 286 16.21 2.08 28.56
N THR A 287 15.12 1.45 28.99
CA THR A 287 14.64 0.17 28.46
C THR A 287 13.30 0.36 27.76
N THR A 288 13.18 -0.22 26.57
CA THR A 288 11.92 -0.30 25.82
C THR A 288 11.74 -1.71 25.28
N ILE A 289 10.58 -2.30 25.52
CA ILE A 289 10.20 -3.62 25.01
C ILE A 289 9.02 -3.43 24.07
N ILE A 290 9.14 -3.95 22.84
CA ILE A 290 8.09 -3.88 21.83
C ILE A 290 7.68 -5.30 21.45
N PHE A 291 6.40 -5.59 21.56
CA PHE A 291 5.81 -6.84 21.10
C PHE A 291 4.74 -6.56 20.04
N ARG A 292 4.87 -7.25 18.88
CA ARG A 292 3.98 -7.08 17.72
C ARG A 292 3.53 -8.45 17.22
N PRO A 293 2.44 -9.01 17.75
CA PRO A 293 1.78 -10.17 17.15
C PRO A 293 0.82 -9.73 16.05
N ASN A 294 0.75 -10.51 14.98
CA ASN A 294 -0.28 -10.41 13.97
C ASN A 294 -0.74 -11.81 13.54
N GLY A 295 -1.99 -11.90 13.15
CA GLY A 295 -2.58 -13.13 12.66
C GLY A 295 -3.57 -12.87 11.54
N SER A 296 -3.66 -13.80 10.62
CA SER A 296 -4.68 -13.79 9.57
C SER A 296 -5.21 -15.18 9.31
N TYR A 297 -6.49 -15.24 8.98
CA TYR A 297 -7.16 -16.43 8.49
C TYR A 297 -7.96 -16.04 7.26
N SER A 298 -7.87 -16.82 6.19
CA SER A 298 -8.70 -16.62 5.01
C SER A 298 -9.22 -17.95 4.49
N GLN A 299 -10.47 -17.93 4.06
CA GLN A 299 -11.11 -19.02 3.32
C GLN A 299 -11.47 -18.48 1.95
N THR A 300 -11.16 -19.25 0.91
CA THR A 300 -11.46 -18.89 -0.47
C THR A 300 -12.11 -20.08 -1.17
N GLU A 301 -13.23 -19.85 -1.81
CA GLU A 301 -13.87 -20.78 -2.73
C GLU A 301 -13.85 -20.15 -4.11
N SER A 302 -13.39 -20.87 -5.12
CA SER A 302 -13.33 -20.38 -6.49
C SER A 302 -13.79 -21.40 -7.48
N SER A 303 -14.51 -20.95 -8.51
CA SER A 303 -14.85 -21.71 -9.69
C SER A 303 -14.36 -20.98 -10.93
N ASN A 304 -13.78 -21.71 -11.87
CA ASN A 304 -13.27 -21.16 -13.11
C ASN A 304 -13.76 -22.03 -14.27
N SER A 305 -14.13 -21.39 -15.37
CA SER A 305 -14.36 -22.02 -16.66
C SER A 305 -13.57 -21.26 -17.70
N SER A 306 -12.78 -21.94 -18.49
CA SER A 306 -11.90 -21.30 -19.47
C SER A 306 -11.96 -21.99 -20.81
N TRP A 307 -11.85 -21.20 -21.87
CA TRP A 307 -11.63 -21.60 -23.23
C TRP A 307 -10.34 -20.93 -23.74
N SER A 308 -9.55 -21.66 -24.50
CA SER A 308 -8.36 -21.12 -25.16
C SER A 308 -8.09 -21.79 -26.49
N LYS A 309 -7.57 -21.01 -27.46
CA LYS A 309 -7.14 -21.46 -28.77
C LYS A 309 -5.72 -20.94 -29.01
N THR A 310 -4.86 -21.85 -29.45
CA THR A 310 -3.48 -21.54 -29.82
C THR A 310 -3.31 -21.68 -31.32
N GLU A 311 -2.65 -20.71 -31.94
CA GLU A 311 -2.35 -20.66 -33.36
C GLU A 311 -0.84 -20.51 -33.58
N ASN A 312 -0.35 -21.08 -34.68
CA ASN A 312 1.04 -20.94 -35.12
C ASN A 312 1.30 -19.57 -35.80
N ASN A 313 2.51 -19.36 -36.30
CA ASN A 313 2.90 -18.13 -36.97
C ASN A 313 2.10 -17.83 -38.26
N SER A 314 1.53 -18.83 -38.89
CA SER A 314 0.64 -18.72 -40.05
C SER A 314 -0.83 -18.59 -39.71
N HIS A 315 -1.14 -18.41 -38.41
CA HIS A 315 -2.49 -18.39 -37.85
C HIS A 315 -3.30 -19.67 -38.09
N SER A 316 -2.61 -20.80 -38.28
CA SER A 316 -3.26 -22.10 -38.33
C SER A 316 -3.47 -22.62 -36.91
N PRO A 317 -4.64 -23.26 -36.58
CA PRO A 317 -4.90 -23.74 -35.24
C PRO A 317 -3.97 -24.91 -34.88
N VAL A 318 -3.37 -24.85 -33.70
CA VAL A 318 -2.49 -25.89 -33.13
C VAL A 318 -3.27 -26.71 -32.09
N ASN A 319 -3.94 -26.04 -31.18
CA ASN A 319 -4.82 -26.68 -30.20
C ASN A 319 -5.99 -25.79 -29.80
N GLU A 320 -7.02 -26.43 -29.27
CA GLU A 320 -8.14 -25.77 -28.60
C GLU A 320 -8.42 -26.51 -27.29
N ARG A 321 -8.60 -25.74 -26.21
CA ARG A 321 -8.80 -26.32 -24.87
C ARG A 321 -9.99 -25.69 -24.17
N GLU A 322 -10.82 -26.54 -23.61
CA GLU A 322 -11.83 -26.18 -22.63
C GLU A 322 -11.44 -26.74 -21.27
N ALA A 323 -11.59 -25.96 -20.21
CA ALA A 323 -11.30 -26.42 -18.86
C ALA A 323 -12.25 -25.82 -17.83
N ALA A 324 -12.63 -26.62 -16.84
CA ALA A 324 -13.40 -26.21 -15.69
C ALA A 324 -12.65 -26.61 -14.41
N SER A 325 -12.68 -25.75 -13.40
CA SER A 325 -12.09 -26.08 -12.11
C SER A 325 -12.87 -25.46 -10.96
N SER A 326 -12.89 -26.14 -9.83
CA SER A 326 -13.38 -25.61 -8.56
C SER A 326 -12.35 -25.85 -7.48
N SER A 327 -12.18 -24.91 -6.56
CA SER A 327 -11.27 -25.09 -5.43
C SER A 327 -11.80 -24.45 -4.16
N LYS A 328 -11.45 -25.08 -3.04
CA LYS A 328 -11.67 -24.55 -1.69
C LYS A 328 -10.33 -24.52 -0.97
N SER A 329 -9.96 -23.39 -0.44
CA SER A 329 -8.69 -23.20 0.26
C SER A 329 -8.86 -22.48 1.58
N HIS A 330 -8.04 -22.87 2.56
CA HIS A 330 -7.91 -22.27 3.86
C HIS A 330 -6.47 -21.84 4.06
N ASN A 331 -6.27 -20.61 4.52
CA ASN A 331 -4.94 -20.11 4.84
C ASN A 331 -4.96 -19.49 6.23
N ALA A 332 -4.09 -19.95 7.11
CA ALA A 332 -3.88 -19.39 8.43
C ALA A 332 -2.44 -18.90 8.57
N SER A 333 -2.24 -17.75 9.15
CA SER A 333 -0.89 -17.30 9.50
C SER A 333 -0.87 -16.61 10.85
N PHE A 334 0.19 -16.83 11.60
CA PHE A 334 0.49 -16.14 12.82
C PHE A 334 1.95 -15.74 12.85
N ASN A 335 2.23 -14.46 13.10
CA ASN A 335 3.58 -13.94 13.24
C ASN A 335 3.69 -13.15 14.53
N GLY A 336 4.84 -13.20 15.15
CA GLY A 336 5.16 -12.43 16.33
C GLY A 336 6.57 -11.90 16.29
N SER A 337 6.77 -10.67 16.74
CA SER A 337 8.10 -10.11 16.97
C SER A 337 8.19 -9.49 18.35
N LEU A 338 9.22 -9.85 19.09
CA LEU A 338 9.56 -9.28 20.37
C LEU A 338 10.93 -8.62 20.25
N MET A 339 11.02 -7.35 20.60
CA MET A 339 12.27 -6.58 20.59
C MET A 339 12.46 -5.91 21.95
N ALA A 340 13.64 -6.06 22.52
CA ALA A 340 14.05 -5.40 23.74
C ALA A 340 15.25 -4.51 23.45
N PHE A 341 15.16 -3.23 23.77
CA PHE A 341 16.20 -2.22 23.58
C PHE A 341 16.64 -1.69 24.93
N ARG A 342 17.95 -1.60 25.14
CA ARG A 342 18.51 -0.98 26.33
C ARG A 342 19.63 -0.01 25.97
N ARG A 343 19.50 1.24 26.39
CA ARG A 343 20.59 2.20 26.37
C ARG A 343 21.54 1.91 27.54
N LEU A 344 22.80 1.74 27.26
CA LEU A 344 23.82 1.42 28.25
C LEU A 344 24.59 2.67 28.76
N ASN A 345 24.62 3.74 27.92
CA ASN A 345 25.18 5.01 28.31
C ASN A 345 24.56 6.20 27.52
N SER A 346 24.93 7.42 27.88
CA SER A 346 24.48 8.64 27.19
C SER A 346 25.21 8.94 25.87
N LYS A 347 26.31 8.20 25.57
CA LYS A 347 27.12 8.43 24.35
C LYS A 347 26.64 7.59 23.16
N GLY A 348 25.58 6.78 23.33
CA GLY A 348 24.98 6.00 22.25
C GLY A 348 25.31 4.49 22.31
N ARG A 349 26.04 3.99 23.34
CA ARG A 349 26.18 2.55 23.55
C ARG A 349 24.82 1.95 23.84
N ASN A 350 24.44 0.93 23.09
CA ASN A 350 23.15 0.26 23.24
C ASN A 350 23.23 -1.24 22.88
N LEU A 351 22.30 -1.99 23.45
CA LEU A 351 22.06 -3.39 23.16
C LEU A 351 20.61 -3.57 22.73
N SER A 352 20.37 -4.30 21.65
CA SER A 352 19.04 -4.74 21.26
C SER A 352 18.99 -6.26 21.08
N LEU A 353 17.93 -6.86 21.60
CA LEU A 353 17.65 -8.29 21.48
C LEU A 353 16.33 -8.44 20.73
N GLY A 354 16.27 -9.36 19.79
CA GLY A 354 15.09 -9.63 18.98
C GLY A 354 14.77 -11.11 18.96
N ALA A 355 13.48 -11.43 19.02
CA ALA A 355 12.97 -12.76 18.72
C ALA A 355 11.80 -12.62 17.74
N ARG A 356 11.75 -13.47 16.73
CA ARG A 356 10.65 -13.54 15.78
C ARG A 356 10.15 -14.97 15.69
N PHE A 357 8.87 -15.10 15.50
CA PHE A 357 8.20 -16.37 15.28
C PHE A 357 7.20 -16.20 14.15
N GLY A 358 7.11 -17.17 13.25
CA GLY A 358 6.15 -17.22 12.17
C GLY A 358 5.62 -18.63 11.99
N TYR A 359 4.33 -18.74 11.79
CA TYR A 359 3.61 -19.94 11.42
C TYR A 359 2.68 -19.62 10.28
N SER A 360 2.68 -20.45 9.24
CA SER A 360 1.67 -20.38 8.19
C SER A 360 1.26 -21.79 7.80
N ASP A 361 -0.04 -21.94 7.57
CA ASP A 361 -0.67 -23.16 7.15
C ASP A 361 -1.62 -22.86 5.99
N SER A 362 -1.57 -23.67 4.95
CA SER A 362 -2.40 -23.51 3.75
C SER A 362 -2.84 -24.86 3.27
N GLU A 363 -4.14 -25.07 3.23
CA GLU A 363 -4.79 -26.26 2.70
C GLU A 363 -5.65 -25.87 1.49
N SER A 364 -5.66 -26.69 0.46
CA SER A 364 -6.47 -26.45 -0.74
C SER A 364 -6.87 -27.74 -1.42
N ASP A 365 -8.17 -27.93 -1.54
CA ASP A 365 -8.81 -28.96 -2.35
C ASP A 365 -9.19 -28.39 -3.70
N SER A 366 -8.89 -29.06 -4.79
CA SER A 366 -9.27 -28.62 -6.13
C SER A 366 -9.69 -29.79 -7.04
N TYR A 367 -10.73 -29.55 -7.80
CA TYR A 367 -11.22 -30.40 -8.90
C TYR A 367 -10.94 -29.68 -10.20
N SER A 368 -10.45 -30.38 -11.20
CA SER A 368 -10.21 -29.84 -12.54
C SER A 368 -10.53 -30.86 -13.63
N ASP A 369 -11.29 -30.39 -14.60
CA ASP A 369 -11.60 -31.14 -15.81
C ASP A 369 -11.11 -30.32 -17.01
N SER A 370 -10.47 -30.98 -17.99
CA SER A 370 -10.06 -30.30 -19.21
C SER A 370 -10.09 -31.22 -20.40
N ARG A 371 -10.54 -30.69 -21.53
CA ARG A 371 -10.53 -31.31 -22.83
C ARG A 371 -9.67 -30.50 -23.78
N THR A 372 -8.66 -31.09 -24.37
CA THR A 372 -7.75 -30.44 -25.32
C THR A 372 -7.76 -31.23 -26.65
N GLU A 373 -8.08 -30.54 -27.74
CA GLU A 373 -8.00 -31.04 -29.10
C GLU A 373 -6.69 -30.52 -29.74
N PHE A 374 -5.90 -31.42 -30.27
CA PHE A 374 -4.65 -31.16 -30.98
C PHE A 374 -4.85 -31.39 -32.49
N PHE A 375 -4.86 -30.28 -33.26
CA PHE A 375 -5.23 -30.33 -34.68
C PHE A 375 -4.17 -31.03 -35.54
N GLU A 376 -2.87 -30.84 -35.25
CA GLU A 376 -1.78 -31.43 -36.03
C GLU A 376 -1.63 -32.95 -35.75
N LYS A 377 -2.01 -33.39 -34.54
CA LYS A 377 -1.92 -34.80 -34.13
C LYS A 377 -3.22 -35.56 -34.29
N ASP A 378 -4.31 -34.89 -34.69
CA ASP A 378 -5.65 -35.43 -34.77
C ASP A 378 -6.02 -36.26 -33.52
N SER A 379 -5.79 -35.68 -32.35
CA SER A 379 -5.96 -36.36 -31.06
C SER A 379 -6.63 -35.47 -30.02
N ILE A 380 -7.35 -36.14 -29.13
CA ILE A 380 -8.05 -35.46 -28.01
C ILE A 380 -7.46 -35.98 -26.69
N SER A 381 -7.22 -35.07 -25.75
CA SER A 381 -6.83 -35.39 -24.37
C SER A 381 -7.88 -34.89 -23.40
N ASP A 382 -8.52 -35.86 -22.70
CA ASP A 382 -9.44 -35.56 -21.60
C ASP A 382 -8.75 -35.87 -20.26
N ILE A 383 -8.73 -34.92 -19.35
CA ILE A 383 -8.07 -35.02 -18.04
C ILE A 383 -9.08 -34.59 -16.97
N SER A 384 -9.29 -35.44 -15.96
CA SER A 384 -10.11 -35.17 -14.80
C SER A 384 -9.31 -35.48 -13.54
N ARG A 385 -9.11 -34.48 -12.63
CA ARG A 385 -8.25 -34.62 -11.47
C ARG A 385 -8.82 -33.98 -10.21
N TYR A 386 -8.59 -34.67 -9.09
CA TYR A 386 -8.68 -34.10 -7.77
C TYR A 386 -7.27 -33.90 -7.22
N THR A 387 -7.02 -32.75 -6.61
CA THR A 387 -5.72 -32.40 -5.99
C THR A 387 -5.94 -31.89 -4.58
N ASP A 388 -5.32 -32.56 -3.61
CA ASP A 388 -5.20 -32.14 -2.21
C ASP A 388 -3.81 -31.53 -2.01
N ARG A 389 -3.77 -30.25 -1.65
CA ARG A 389 -2.54 -29.50 -1.37
C ARG A 389 -2.50 -29.06 0.06
N ASN A 390 -1.38 -29.36 0.72
CA ASN A 390 -1.08 -28.88 2.07
C ASN A 390 0.32 -28.24 2.12
N SER A 391 0.41 -27.08 2.71
CA SER A 391 1.69 -26.38 2.93
C SER A 391 1.74 -25.82 4.34
N ASP A 392 2.70 -26.28 5.13
CA ASP A 392 2.98 -25.79 6.49
C ASP A 392 4.37 -25.12 6.51
N SER A 393 4.49 -23.97 7.11
CA SER A 393 5.78 -23.30 7.30
C SER A 393 5.92 -22.79 8.73
N ARG A 394 7.00 -23.15 9.38
CA ARG A 394 7.38 -22.71 10.73
C ARG A 394 8.73 -22.07 10.69
N ASN A 395 8.83 -20.85 11.17
CA ASN A 395 10.08 -20.12 11.23
C ASN A 395 10.22 -19.41 12.57
N TRP A 396 11.45 -19.40 13.09
CA TRP A 396 11.79 -18.59 14.23
C TRP A 396 13.20 -18.05 14.09
N SER A 397 13.45 -16.91 14.68
CA SER A 397 14.78 -16.33 14.71
C SER A 397 15.03 -15.59 16.03
N VAL A 398 16.30 -15.59 16.43
CA VAL A 398 16.80 -14.78 17.55
C VAL A 398 17.94 -13.92 17.05
N SER A 399 17.98 -12.68 17.50
CA SER A 399 18.99 -11.71 17.07
C SER A 399 19.50 -10.88 18.24
N ALA A 400 20.76 -10.51 18.19
CA ALA A 400 21.39 -9.56 19.09
C ALA A 400 22.12 -8.51 18.26
N SER A 401 21.99 -7.24 18.63
CA SER A 401 22.74 -6.15 18.03
C SER A 401 23.34 -5.27 19.11
N TYR A 402 24.63 -5.02 18.99
CA TYR A 402 25.40 -4.16 19.92
C TYR A 402 25.97 -2.99 19.14
N THR A 403 25.81 -1.79 19.69
CA THR A 403 26.37 -0.57 19.11
C THR A 403 27.33 0.08 20.10
N GLU A 404 28.58 0.29 19.65
CA GLU A 404 29.65 0.92 20.39
C GLU A 404 30.03 2.27 19.78
N PRO A 405 30.00 3.38 20.55
CA PRO A 405 30.62 4.64 20.13
C PRO A 405 32.14 4.50 20.14
N VAL A 406 32.77 4.47 18.98
CA VAL A 406 34.23 4.28 18.83
C VAL A 406 34.97 5.62 18.90
N PHE A 407 34.45 6.63 18.20
CA PHE A 407 34.94 7.99 18.19
C PHE A 407 33.77 8.98 18.28
N LYS A 408 34.08 10.29 18.40
CA LYS A 408 33.04 11.30 18.35
C LYS A 408 32.22 11.18 17.06
N ASN A 409 30.90 10.96 17.18
CA ASN A 409 29.97 10.82 16.07
C ASN A 409 30.18 9.56 15.20
N HIS A 410 31.00 8.59 15.64
CA HIS A 410 31.21 7.33 14.93
C HIS A 410 30.83 6.14 15.79
N PHE A 411 30.10 5.20 15.18
CA PHE A 411 29.56 4.02 15.86
C PHE A 411 29.95 2.77 15.08
N LEU A 412 30.37 1.77 15.81
CA LEU A 412 30.52 0.40 15.31
C LEU A 412 29.29 -0.39 15.73
N GLN A 413 28.60 -1.00 14.78
CA GLN A 413 27.46 -1.88 15.04
C GLN A 413 27.83 -3.30 14.66
N LEU A 414 27.61 -4.22 15.58
CA LEU A 414 27.72 -5.66 15.41
C LEU A 414 26.32 -6.25 15.56
N ARG A 415 25.92 -7.10 14.62
CA ARG A 415 24.65 -7.82 14.68
C ARG A 415 24.88 -9.28 14.38
N TYR A 416 24.22 -10.11 15.13
CA TYR A 416 24.13 -11.54 14.86
C TYR A 416 22.66 -11.97 14.91
N GLU A 417 22.27 -12.84 13.98
CA GLU A 417 20.94 -13.45 13.92
C GLU A 417 21.08 -14.92 13.53
N PHE A 418 20.43 -15.78 14.29
CA PHE A 418 20.18 -17.17 13.91
C PHE A 418 18.72 -17.32 13.54
N ALA A 419 18.44 -17.93 12.39
CA ALA A 419 17.09 -18.20 11.91
C ALA A 419 16.97 -19.65 11.48
N HIS A 420 15.92 -20.32 11.95
CA HIS A 420 15.51 -21.65 11.54
C HIS A 420 14.17 -21.60 10.83
N ARG A 421 14.06 -22.30 9.69
CA ARG A 421 12.82 -22.44 8.94
C ARG A 421 12.62 -23.88 8.52
N LYS A 422 11.43 -24.42 8.84
CA LYS A 422 10.93 -25.68 8.32
C LYS A 422 9.73 -25.38 7.41
N GLN A 423 9.68 -26.01 6.25
CA GLN A 423 8.60 -25.87 5.28
C GLN A 423 8.21 -27.23 4.75
N LEU A 424 6.94 -27.60 4.88
CA LEU A 424 6.31 -28.74 4.23
C LEU A 424 5.55 -28.26 3.00
N SER A 425 5.69 -28.95 1.89
CA SER A 425 4.86 -28.77 0.68
C SER A 425 4.41 -30.15 0.22
N GLN A 426 3.11 -30.38 0.23
CA GLN A 426 2.49 -31.61 -0.21
C GLN A 426 1.45 -31.29 -1.29
N SER A 427 1.42 -32.07 -2.35
CA SER A 427 0.41 -32.05 -3.39
C SER A 427 0.10 -33.51 -3.76
N LEU A 428 -1.05 -34.00 -3.35
CA LEU A 428 -1.53 -35.35 -3.69
C LEU A 428 -2.51 -35.22 -4.84
N VAL A 429 -2.19 -35.82 -5.97
CA VAL A 429 -2.99 -35.80 -7.18
C VAL A 429 -3.66 -37.16 -7.38
N TYR A 430 -4.95 -37.13 -7.53
CA TYR A 430 -5.75 -38.31 -7.83
C TYR A 430 -6.26 -38.17 -9.28
N ASP A 431 -5.70 -38.97 -10.18
CA ASP A 431 -6.04 -38.98 -11.58
C ASP A 431 -7.10 -40.04 -11.84
N SER A 432 -8.27 -39.64 -12.31
CA SER A 432 -9.36 -40.55 -12.66
C SER A 432 -10.09 -40.06 -13.89
N ILE A 433 -9.93 -40.78 -14.93
CA ILE A 433 -10.47 -40.46 -16.26
C ILE A 433 -12.00 -40.58 -16.34
N ASN A 434 -12.69 -41.20 -15.37
CA ASN A 434 -14.07 -41.63 -15.63
C ASN A 434 -15.04 -41.55 -14.45
N TYR A 435 -14.78 -40.87 -13.35
CA TYR A 435 -15.72 -40.93 -12.23
C TYR A 435 -15.87 -39.72 -11.35
N TYR A 436 -17.09 -39.26 -11.28
CA TYR A 436 -17.65 -38.46 -10.20
C TYR A 436 -18.71 -39.28 -9.51
N PRO A 437 -18.72 -39.45 -8.17
CA PRO A 437 -18.36 -38.55 -7.13
C PRO A 437 -17.19 -39.01 -6.21
N TYR A 438 -16.58 -38.05 -5.61
CA TYR A 438 -15.55 -37.87 -4.63
C TYR A 438 -15.01 -39.05 -3.79
N PRO A 439 -15.78 -39.92 -3.15
CA PRO A 439 -15.21 -40.96 -2.26
C PRO A 439 -14.31 -42.01 -2.96
N GLU A 440 -14.49 -42.28 -4.23
CA GLU A 440 -13.74 -43.32 -4.94
C GLU A 440 -12.29 -42.91 -5.30
N TYR A 441 -12.00 -41.60 -5.43
CA TYR A 441 -10.62 -41.16 -5.65
C TYR A 441 -9.71 -41.51 -4.47
N ILE A 442 -10.24 -41.39 -3.26
CA ILE A 442 -9.51 -41.63 -2.03
C ILE A 442 -9.23 -43.12 -1.84
N GLU A 443 -10.14 -44.00 -2.24
CA GLU A 443 -9.99 -45.46 -2.16
C GLU A 443 -8.94 -46.05 -3.12
N ARG A 444 -8.69 -45.40 -4.28
CA ARG A 444 -7.68 -45.83 -5.27
C ARG A 444 -6.26 -45.37 -4.94
N GLY A 445 -6.10 -44.44 -4.01
CA GLY A 445 -4.81 -43.79 -3.71
C GLY A 445 -4.43 -42.74 -4.75
N TYR A 446 -3.47 -41.92 -4.37
CA TYR A 446 -2.93 -40.85 -5.23
C TYR A 446 -1.95 -41.42 -6.28
N ASP A 447 -1.85 -40.72 -7.42
CA ASP A 447 -0.84 -40.96 -8.43
C ASP A 447 0.55 -40.53 -7.93
N ASN A 448 1.48 -41.45 -7.82
CA ASN A 448 2.82 -41.18 -7.27
C ASN A 448 3.68 -40.34 -8.22
N ASP A 449 3.45 -40.39 -9.54
CA ASP A 449 4.23 -39.62 -10.52
C ASP A 449 3.78 -38.16 -10.60
N LEU A 450 2.49 -37.89 -10.32
CA LEU A 450 1.91 -36.56 -10.29
C LEU A 450 1.93 -35.93 -8.89
N SER A 451 2.12 -36.74 -7.84
CA SER A 451 2.08 -36.30 -6.45
C SER A 451 3.47 -35.97 -5.94
N THR A 452 3.53 -35.03 -4.98
CA THR A 452 4.80 -34.66 -4.32
C THR A 452 4.58 -34.38 -2.85
N ARG A 453 5.54 -34.80 -2.01
CA ARG A 453 5.65 -34.35 -0.62
C ARG A 453 7.09 -34.07 -0.27
N VAL A 454 7.40 -32.81 0.04
CA VAL A 454 8.74 -32.31 0.26
C VAL A 454 8.79 -31.56 1.58
N GLU A 455 9.77 -31.89 2.41
CA GLU A 455 10.10 -31.11 3.60
C GLU A 455 11.45 -30.42 3.42
N ASN A 456 11.47 -29.11 3.61
CA ASN A 456 12.66 -28.26 3.49
C ASN A 456 13.03 -27.67 4.83
N PHE A 457 14.32 -27.74 5.18
CA PHE A 457 14.89 -27.18 6.39
C PHE A 457 15.97 -26.16 6.02
N TYR A 458 15.96 -25.02 6.69
CA TYR A 458 16.96 -23.97 6.48
C TYR A 458 17.45 -23.47 7.83
N ASP A 459 18.76 -23.54 8.02
CA ASP A 459 19.47 -22.91 9.12
C ASP A 459 20.34 -21.79 8.59
N THR A 460 20.10 -20.59 9.08
CA THR A 460 20.75 -19.38 8.56
C THR A 460 21.39 -18.62 9.72
N HIS A 461 22.67 -18.38 9.61
CA HIS A 461 23.41 -17.50 10.51
C HIS A 461 23.71 -16.19 9.77
N THR A 462 23.41 -15.06 10.36
CA THR A 462 23.75 -13.76 9.77
C THR A 462 24.62 -12.99 10.74
N ALA A 463 25.79 -12.61 10.30
CA ALA A 463 26.71 -11.76 11.05
C ALA A 463 26.97 -10.49 10.26
N ASP A 464 26.53 -9.36 10.78
CA ASP A 464 26.68 -8.04 10.16
C ASP A 464 27.65 -7.18 10.97
N VAL A 465 28.58 -6.54 10.29
CA VAL A 465 29.47 -5.53 10.84
C VAL A 465 29.30 -4.25 10.05
N SER A 466 29.03 -3.13 10.72
CA SER A 466 28.91 -1.84 10.06
C SER A 466 29.50 -0.71 10.88
N VAL A 467 30.08 0.26 10.18
CA VAL A 467 30.57 1.52 10.74
C VAL A 467 29.66 2.63 10.26
N ARG A 468 29.22 3.46 11.20
CA ARG A 468 28.32 4.58 10.94
C ARG A 468 28.89 5.89 11.45
N GLY A 469 28.90 6.92 10.62
CA GLY A 469 29.23 8.28 11.00
C GLY A 469 28.00 9.18 10.97
N ILE A 470 27.73 9.93 12.04
CA ILE A 470 26.58 10.84 12.15
C ILE A 470 27.08 12.24 12.47
N HIS A 471 27.05 13.12 11.48
CA HIS A 471 27.45 14.51 11.58
C HIS A 471 26.26 15.42 11.27
N PRO A 472 26.29 16.71 11.64
CA PRO A 472 25.14 17.61 11.47
C PRO A 472 24.59 17.74 10.03
N LYS A 473 25.47 17.59 9.03
CA LYS A 473 25.11 17.68 7.60
C LYS A 473 25.33 16.39 6.83
N MET A 474 25.96 15.39 7.42
CA MET A 474 26.37 14.18 6.72
C MET A 474 26.16 12.96 7.60
N MET A 475 25.55 11.94 7.06
CA MET A 475 25.50 10.61 7.66
C MET A 475 25.99 9.58 6.64
N TYR A 476 26.77 8.62 7.09
CA TYR A 476 27.16 7.48 6.28
C TYR A 476 27.15 6.20 7.09
N SER A 477 26.92 5.08 6.41
CA SER A 477 27.07 3.74 6.95
C SER A 477 27.72 2.84 5.90
N VAL A 478 28.74 2.13 6.30
CA VAL A 478 29.41 1.11 5.46
C VAL A 478 29.42 -0.18 6.24
N GLY A 479 28.96 -1.26 5.64
CA GLY A 479 28.88 -2.55 6.31
C GLY A 479 28.95 -3.71 5.36
N VAL A 480 29.23 -4.87 5.95
CA VAL A 480 29.18 -6.16 5.26
C VAL A 480 28.52 -7.18 6.17
N GLY A 481 27.60 -7.93 5.59
CA GLY A 481 26.96 -9.08 6.21
C GLY A 481 27.47 -10.38 5.60
N LEU A 482 27.70 -11.38 6.43
CA LEU A 482 27.98 -12.75 6.02
C LEU A 482 26.82 -13.62 6.48
N THR A 483 26.29 -14.42 5.54
CA THR A 483 25.11 -15.24 5.79
C THR A 483 25.38 -16.68 5.34
N PRO A 484 26.11 -17.51 6.14
CA PRO A 484 26.15 -18.93 5.92
C PRO A 484 24.76 -19.53 6.12
N GLN A 485 24.33 -20.31 5.15
CA GLN A 485 23.05 -21.01 5.14
C GLN A 485 23.27 -22.49 4.84
N THR A 486 22.70 -23.33 5.68
CA THR A 486 22.55 -24.76 5.47
C THR A 486 21.11 -25.05 5.06
N SER A 487 20.93 -25.81 4.00
CA SER A 487 19.62 -26.25 3.54
C SER A 487 19.59 -27.74 3.25
N LEU A 488 18.52 -28.38 3.70
CA LEU A 488 18.23 -29.79 3.51
C LEU A 488 16.83 -29.97 2.92
N SER A 489 16.70 -30.87 1.95
CA SER A 489 15.39 -31.23 1.37
C SER A 489 15.19 -32.74 1.44
N GLU A 490 14.06 -33.15 1.96
CA GLU A 490 13.61 -34.53 2.04
C GLU A 490 12.33 -34.71 1.22
N THR A 491 12.41 -35.57 0.17
CA THR A 491 11.25 -35.90 -0.65
C THR A 491 10.75 -37.29 -0.27
N THR A 492 9.50 -37.40 0.18
CA THR A 492 8.90 -38.66 0.66
C THR A 492 7.86 -39.22 -0.29
N ILE A 493 7.31 -38.40 -1.20
CA ILE A 493 6.36 -38.81 -2.25
C ILE A 493 6.77 -38.12 -3.55
N GLY A 494 6.64 -38.83 -4.68
CA GLY A 494 6.87 -38.30 -6.01
C GLY A 494 7.93 -39.06 -6.80
N PRO A 495 8.16 -38.71 -8.08
CA PRO A 495 9.14 -39.36 -8.95
C PRO A 495 10.58 -39.26 -8.43
N ASN A 496 10.85 -38.32 -7.54
CA ASN A 496 12.16 -38.10 -6.90
C ASN A 496 12.21 -38.61 -5.45
N TYR A 497 11.24 -39.44 -5.04
CA TYR A 497 11.24 -40.02 -3.71
C TYR A 497 12.47 -40.90 -3.51
N LYS A 498 13.29 -40.91 -2.66
CA LYS A 498 14.60 -41.56 -2.47
C LYS A 498 15.82 -40.82 -3.05
N LYS A 499 15.67 -39.69 -3.74
CA LYS A 499 16.75 -38.75 -3.96
C LYS A 499 16.90 -37.90 -2.72
N ASN A 500 17.75 -38.34 -1.77
CA ASN A 500 18.22 -37.42 -0.74
C ASN A 500 19.09 -36.39 -1.45
N TYR A 501 18.57 -35.16 -1.61
CA TYR A 501 19.40 -34.07 -2.07
C TYR A 501 20.48 -33.83 -1.01
N PRO A 502 21.78 -33.77 -1.39
CA PRO A 502 22.83 -33.54 -0.43
C PRO A 502 22.59 -32.19 0.27
N GLU A 503 22.87 -32.15 1.55
CA GLU A 503 22.86 -30.90 2.32
C GLU A 503 23.68 -29.83 1.59
N GLN A 504 23.06 -28.69 1.36
CA GLN A 504 23.72 -27.58 0.69
C GLN A 504 24.19 -26.55 1.69
N ASN A 505 25.48 -26.26 1.67
CA ASN A 505 26.09 -25.23 2.47
C ASN A 505 26.53 -24.08 1.57
N VAL A 506 25.90 -22.90 1.71
CA VAL A 506 26.15 -21.71 0.90
C VAL A 506 26.56 -20.55 1.79
N LEU A 507 27.65 -19.89 1.45
CA LEU A 507 28.03 -18.62 2.06
C LEU A 507 27.53 -17.46 1.19
N ASN A 508 26.52 -16.79 1.67
CA ASN A 508 26.03 -15.55 1.07
C ASN A 508 26.68 -14.33 1.73
N TRP A 509 26.87 -13.26 1.00
CA TRP A 509 27.41 -12.02 1.51
C TRP A 509 26.58 -10.81 1.05
N ALA A 510 26.56 -9.75 1.86
CA ALA A 510 25.70 -8.60 1.71
C ALA A 510 26.43 -7.29 2.06
N PRO A 511 27.22 -6.73 1.11
CA PRO A 511 27.82 -5.42 1.31
C PRO A 511 26.77 -4.33 1.23
N SER A 512 26.93 -3.30 2.05
CA SER A 512 26.00 -2.17 2.08
C SER A 512 26.75 -0.86 2.29
N VAL A 513 26.32 0.18 1.58
CA VAL A 513 26.81 1.55 1.72
C VAL A 513 25.59 2.48 1.73
N MET A 514 25.53 3.35 2.69
CA MET A 514 24.57 4.45 2.72
C MET A 514 25.33 5.76 2.94
N PHE A 515 24.96 6.76 2.19
CA PHE A 515 25.48 8.12 2.32
C PHE A 515 24.32 9.11 2.20
N ARG A 516 24.17 9.98 3.20
CA ARG A 516 23.15 11.03 3.24
C ARG A 516 23.86 12.36 3.47
N TYR A 517 23.60 13.31 2.61
CA TYR A 517 24.09 14.68 2.75
C TYR A 517 22.94 15.66 2.81
N MET A 518 22.93 16.49 3.84
CA MET A 518 21.95 17.55 4.05
C MET A 518 22.62 18.89 3.73
N PHE A 519 22.33 19.48 2.59
CA PHE A 519 22.76 20.85 2.25
C PHE A 519 22.17 21.83 3.25
N ASP A 520 20.89 21.64 3.53
CA ASP A 520 20.12 22.26 4.61
C ASP A 520 19.01 21.27 5.07
N LYS A 521 18.11 21.72 5.97
CA LYS A 521 17.04 20.88 6.55
C LYS A 521 16.00 20.40 5.52
N GLN A 522 15.87 21.12 4.41
CA GLN A 522 14.88 20.87 3.35
C GLN A 522 15.52 20.37 2.05
N HIS A 523 16.83 20.21 2.02
CA HIS A 523 17.59 19.85 0.84
C HIS A 523 18.53 18.70 1.17
N VAL A 524 18.18 17.50 0.70
CA VAL A 524 18.83 16.23 1.05
C VAL A 524 19.17 15.45 -0.21
N LEU A 525 20.37 14.89 -0.25
CA LEU A 525 20.83 13.89 -1.19
C LEU A 525 21.13 12.62 -0.42
N MET A 526 20.60 11.47 -0.87
CA MET A 526 20.87 10.18 -0.26
C MET A 526 21.23 9.15 -1.32
N PHE A 527 22.35 8.47 -1.11
CA PHE A 527 22.81 7.35 -1.91
C PHE A 527 22.78 6.08 -1.08
N ARG A 528 22.27 4.98 -1.65
CA ARG A 528 22.31 3.65 -1.03
C ARG A 528 22.79 2.64 -2.06
N TYR A 529 23.71 1.80 -1.62
CA TYR A 529 24.09 0.58 -2.31
C TYR A 529 23.83 -0.60 -1.39
N ARG A 530 23.21 -1.66 -1.90
CA ARG A 530 23.01 -2.92 -1.21
C ARG A 530 23.27 -4.07 -2.17
N GLY A 531 24.33 -4.82 -1.93
CA GLY A 531 24.60 -6.09 -2.54
C GLY A 531 23.93 -7.20 -1.73
N ARG A 532 23.33 -8.18 -2.37
CA ARG A 532 22.73 -9.34 -1.72
C ARG A 532 22.88 -10.59 -2.57
N SER A 533 23.51 -11.61 -2.02
CA SER A 533 23.47 -12.95 -2.55
C SER A 533 22.15 -13.64 -2.19
N SER A 534 21.64 -14.47 -3.07
CA SER A 534 20.40 -15.23 -2.91
C SER A 534 20.60 -16.64 -3.44
N THR A 535 20.43 -17.61 -2.57
CA THR A 535 20.44 -19.03 -2.94
C THR A 535 19.17 -19.35 -3.74
N PRO A 536 19.24 -20.21 -4.79
CA PRO A 536 18.06 -20.72 -5.47
C PRO A 536 17.12 -21.41 -4.47
N ASN A 537 15.82 -21.36 -4.74
CA ASN A 537 14.88 -22.12 -3.96
C ASN A 537 15.19 -23.62 -4.12
N ILE A 538 15.04 -24.37 -3.06
CA ILE A 538 15.34 -25.80 -3.10
C ILE A 538 14.43 -26.55 -4.07
N GLU A 539 13.20 -26.06 -4.26
CA GLU A 539 12.25 -26.58 -5.25
C GLU A 539 12.76 -26.40 -6.68
N ASP A 540 13.41 -25.27 -6.99
CA ASP A 540 14.01 -25.01 -8.31
C ASP A 540 15.21 -25.94 -8.62
N LEU A 541 15.77 -26.59 -7.58
CA LEU A 541 16.86 -27.55 -7.71
C LEU A 541 16.37 -28.99 -7.94
N GLN A 542 15.08 -29.27 -7.76
CA GLN A 542 14.48 -30.59 -8.01
C GLN A 542 14.34 -30.82 -9.52
N GLU A 543 14.61 -32.04 -10.00
CA GLU A 543 14.56 -32.33 -11.44
C GLU A 543 13.15 -32.22 -12.03
N VAL A 544 12.13 -32.58 -11.25
CA VAL A 544 10.72 -32.50 -11.64
C VAL A 544 10.00 -31.62 -10.63
N ILE A 545 9.37 -30.55 -11.11
CA ILE A 545 8.63 -29.61 -10.26
C ILE A 545 7.12 -29.80 -10.41
N ASP A 546 6.62 -29.75 -11.64
CA ASP A 546 5.18 -29.81 -11.94
C ASP A 546 4.95 -30.32 -13.36
N ILE A 547 4.27 -31.44 -13.48
CA ILE A 547 3.85 -32.07 -14.72
C ILE A 547 2.32 -32.23 -14.77
N THR A 548 1.60 -31.59 -13.87
CA THR A 548 0.14 -31.73 -13.77
C THR A 548 -0.61 -31.07 -14.92
N ASP A 549 -0.03 -30.06 -15.54
CA ASP A 549 -0.55 -29.44 -16.77
C ASP A 549 0.33 -29.86 -17.96
N PRO A 550 -0.14 -30.73 -18.83
CA PRO A 550 0.64 -31.20 -19.99
C PRO A 550 0.97 -30.11 -21.00
N MET A 551 0.26 -28.95 -20.95
CA MET A 551 0.54 -27.80 -21.81
C MET A 551 1.62 -26.88 -21.24
N ASN A 552 1.96 -26.99 -19.93
CA ASN A 552 2.92 -26.13 -19.25
C ASN A 552 3.76 -26.93 -18.23
N LEU A 553 4.65 -27.73 -18.73
CA LEU A 553 5.52 -28.59 -17.91
C LEU A 553 6.64 -27.77 -17.27
N ARG A 554 6.98 -28.04 -16.00
CA ARG A 554 8.03 -27.33 -15.25
C ARG A 554 9.04 -28.30 -14.67
N TYR A 555 10.32 -28.00 -14.93
CA TYR A 555 11.47 -28.76 -14.43
C TYR A 555 12.44 -27.81 -13.71
N GLY A 556 13.02 -28.28 -12.63
CA GLY A 556 14.11 -27.57 -11.95
C GLY A 556 15.48 -27.96 -12.50
N ASN A 557 16.51 -27.41 -11.88
CA ASN A 557 17.90 -27.64 -12.27
C ASN A 557 18.79 -27.74 -11.02
N PRO A 558 19.30 -28.91 -10.68
CA PRO A 558 20.17 -29.08 -9.52
C PRO A 558 21.52 -28.34 -9.60
N ASN A 559 21.90 -27.86 -10.79
CA ASN A 559 23.18 -27.16 -11.02
C ASN A 559 23.05 -25.62 -10.87
N LEU A 560 21.93 -25.12 -10.38
CA LEU A 560 21.75 -23.67 -10.20
C LEU A 560 22.74 -23.11 -9.19
N LYS A 561 23.31 -21.97 -9.55
CA LYS A 561 24.22 -21.18 -8.70
C LYS A 561 23.45 -20.04 -8.01
N PRO A 562 23.92 -19.60 -6.83
CA PRO A 562 23.38 -18.42 -6.19
C PRO A 562 23.44 -17.19 -7.11
N SER A 563 22.39 -16.39 -7.10
CA SER A 563 22.36 -15.10 -7.76
C SER A 563 22.89 -14.00 -6.85
N PHE A 564 23.41 -12.91 -7.44
CA PHE A 564 23.85 -11.74 -6.69
C PHE A 564 23.18 -10.49 -7.24
N ASN A 565 22.42 -9.81 -6.38
CA ASN A 565 21.67 -8.60 -6.71
C ASN A 565 22.43 -7.37 -6.23
N ASN A 566 22.77 -6.48 -7.16
CA ASN A 566 23.33 -5.16 -6.89
C ASN A 566 22.22 -4.12 -7.02
N ASN A 567 21.89 -3.45 -5.91
CA ASN A 567 20.84 -2.42 -5.88
C ASN A 567 21.47 -1.07 -5.53
N PHE A 568 21.31 -0.10 -6.41
CA PHE A 568 21.75 1.28 -6.23
C PHE A 568 20.53 2.17 -6.22
N THR A 569 20.45 3.05 -5.23
CA THR A 569 19.38 4.04 -5.13
C THR A 569 19.99 5.42 -4.88
N LEU A 570 19.58 6.41 -5.64
CA LEU A 570 19.92 7.81 -5.45
C LEU A 570 18.63 8.60 -5.29
N ASP A 571 18.46 9.23 -4.13
CA ASP A 571 17.32 10.05 -3.78
C ASP A 571 17.77 11.50 -3.60
N TYR A 572 17.16 12.40 -4.34
CA TYR A 572 17.36 13.85 -4.20
C TYR A 572 16.05 14.52 -3.88
N ARG A 573 16.03 15.37 -2.87
CA ARG A 573 14.84 16.13 -2.45
C ARG A 573 15.23 17.55 -2.09
N LYS A 574 14.43 18.49 -2.57
CA LYS A 574 14.55 19.90 -2.21
C LYS A 574 13.18 20.52 -2.07
N PHE A 575 12.91 21.13 -0.92
CA PHE A 575 11.74 21.96 -0.69
C PHE A 575 12.19 23.39 -0.41
N VAL A 576 11.57 24.37 -1.06
CA VAL A 576 11.84 25.80 -0.90
C VAL A 576 10.63 26.44 -0.22
N PRO A 577 10.66 26.68 1.11
CA PRO A 577 9.50 27.12 1.88
C PRO A 577 8.91 28.45 1.43
N GLU A 578 9.75 29.41 1.02
CA GLU A 578 9.34 30.75 0.63
C GLU A 578 8.45 30.73 -0.61
N SER A 579 8.78 29.91 -1.58
CA SER A 579 8.03 29.72 -2.82
C SER A 579 7.15 28.47 -2.82
N MET A 580 7.21 27.64 -1.77
CA MET A 580 6.51 26.35 -1.64
C MET A 580 6.78 25.39 -2.81
N ARG A 581 7.97 25.47 -3.41
CA ARG A 581 8.41 24.62 -4.52
C ARG A 581 9.02 23.34 -3.99
N SER A 582 8.67 22.22 -4.57
CA SER A 582 9.28 20.93 -4.27
C SER A 582 9.88 20.28 -5.52
N TYR A 583 11.04 19.67 -5.32
CA TYR A 583 11.76 18.88 -6.32
C TYR A 583 12.09 17.55 -5.70
N THR A 584 11.73 16.47 -6.37
CA THR A 584 12.08 15.11 -5.97
C THR A 584 12.63 14.38 -7.19
N ALA A 585 13.79 13.77 -7.05
CA ALA A 585 14.35 12.91 -8.07
C ALA A 585 14.81 11.60 -7.42
N ASN A 586 14.42 10.47 -7.99
CA ASN A 586 14.81 9.14 -7.55
C ASN A 586 15.37 8.38 -8.74
N LEU A 587 16.56 7.82 -8.59
CA LEU A 587 17.16 6.91 -9.54
C LEU A 587 17.40 5.57 -8.85
N PHE A 588 16.92 4.52 -9.46
CA PHE A 588 17.04 3.15 -8.98
C PHE A 588 17.65 2.31 -10.09
N TYR A 589 18.74 1.61 -9.77
CA TYR A 589 19.39 0.69 -10.70
C TYR A 589 19.60 -0.66 -10.01
N THR A 590 19.19 -1.74 -10.68
CA THR A 590 19.42 -3.11 -10.22
C THR A 590 20.08 -3.90 -11.32
N ASN A 591 21.14 -4.63 -10.95
CA ASN A 591 21.79 -5.62 -11.81
C ASN A 591 21.83 -6.94 -11.06
N THR A 592 21.45 -8.04 -11.73
CA THR A 592 21.46 -9.39 -11.17
C THR A 592 22.46 -10.25 -11.90
N LEU A 593 23.51 -10.66 -11.19
CA LEU A 593 24.47 -11.64 -11.67
C LEU A 593 23.94 -13.04 -11.39
N ASN A 594 24.16 -14.00 -12.29
CA ASN A 594 23.64 -15.37 -12.22
C ASN A 594 22.13 -15.41 -11.94
N SER A 595 21.36 -14.56 -12.59
CA SER A 595 19.90 -14.54 -12.45
C SER A 595 19.33 -15.92 -12.78
N VAL A 596 18.43 -16.43 -11.94
CA VAL A 596 17.68 -17.66 -12.23
C VAL A 596 16.51 -17.27 -13.14
N ALA A 597 16.59 -17.69 -14.41
CA ALA A 597 15.57 -17.44 -15.42
C ALA A 597 14.94 -18.74 -15.91
N ASN A 598 13.78 -18.65 -16.53
CA ASN A 598 13.18 -19.80 -17.22
C ASN A 598 13.84 -19.97 -18.60
N ARG A 599 14.29 -21.19 -18.87
CA ARG A 599 14.48 -21.65 -20.24
C ARG A 599 13.16 -22.20 -20.72
N MET A 600 12.63 -21.68 -21.81
CA MET A 600 11.38 -22.14 -22.41
C MET A 600 11.69 -22.93 -23.69
N SER A 601 11.12 -24.13 -23.80
CA SER A 601 11.03 -24.91 -25.05
C SER A 601 9.57 -24.98 -25.46
N TYR A 602 9.31 -24.79 -26.75
CA TYR A 602 7.96 -24.85 -27.31
C TYR A 602 7.85 -26.03 -28.30
N ASP A 603 6.81 -26.83 -28.13
CA ASP A 603 6.47 -27.92 -29.05
C ASP A 603 5.45 -27.39 -30.09
N PRO A 604 5.84 -27.23 -31.37
CA PRO A 604 4.95 -26.68 -32.38
C PRO A 604 3.78 -27.60 -32.74
N GLU A 605 3.89 -28.92 -32.51
CA GLU A 605 2.83 -29.91 -32.85
C GLU A 605 1.70 -29.92 -31.82
N THR A 606 2.01 -29.67 -30.54
CA THR A 606 1.02 -29.69 -29.45
C THR A 606 0.70 -28.31 -28.93
N GLY A 607 1.60 -27.33 -29.15
CA GLY A 607 1.56 -26.03 -28.50
C GLY A 607 2.01 -26.05 -27.04
N ALA A 608 2.52 -27.18 -26.56
CA ALA A 608 2.99 -27.32 -25.17
C ALA A 608 4.29 -26.56 -24.94
N ARG A 609 4.45 -26.07 -23.70
CA ARG A 609 5.63 -25.35 -23.25
C ARG A 609 6.32 -26.10 -22.13
N VAL A 610 7.62 -26.23 -22.25
CA VAL A 610 8.48 -26.83 -21.20
C VAL A 610 9.34 -25.74 -20.62
N TYR A 611 9.27 -25.52 -19.32
CA TYR A 611 10.08 -24.54 -18.62
C TYR A 611 11.13 -25.26 -17.76
N LYS A 612 12.38 -24.84 -17.88
CA LYS A 612 13.49 -25.28 -17.02
C LYS A 612 14.22 -24.08 -16.45
N LYS A 613 14.65 -24.17 -15.19
CA LYS A 613 15.42 -23.11 -14.54
C LYS A 613 16.87 -23.14 -14.98
N GLU A 614 17.42 -21.98 -15.35
CA GLU A 614 18.85 -21.83 -15.68
C GLU A 614 19.40 -20.50 -15.16
N ASN A 615 20.70 -20.45 -14.85
CA ASN A 615 21.38 -19.20 -14.54
C ASN A 615 21.72 -18.43 -15.83
N VAL A 616 21.46 -17.15 -15.84
CA VAL A 616 21.73 -16.25 -16.96
C VAL A 616 22.27 -14.91 -16.44
N ASN A 617 23.15 -14.28 -17.20
CA ASN A 617 23.63 -12.94 -16.95
C ASN A 617 23.04 -11.95 -17.97
N GLY A 618 23.08 -10.67 -17.63
CA GLY A 618 22.58 -9.60 -18.51
C GLY A 618 21.25 -9.00 -18.03
N ASN A 619 20.63 -9.56 -17.00
CA ASN A 619 19.41 -8.99 -16.41
C ASN A 619 19.73 -7.73 -15.60
N TRP A 620 19.20 -6.59 -16.03
CA TRP A 620 19.29 -5.34 -15.27
C TRP A 620 18.12 -4.42 -15.57
N GLN A 621 17.87 -3.49 -14.65
CA GLN A 621 16.85 -2.47 -14.81
C GLN A 621 17.30 -1.14 -14.22
N ALA A 622 16.92 -0.06 -14.86
CA ALA A 622 17.05 1.31 -14.38
C ALA A 622 15.66 1.97 -14.36
N ARG A 623 15.37 2.70 -13.28
CA ARG A 623 14.13 3.48 -13.15
C ARG A 623 14.48 4.86 -12.64
N GLY A 624 13.99 5.88 -13.33
CA GLY A 624 14.09 7.27 -12.94
C GLY A 624 12.70 7.84 -12.66
N TYR A 625 12.59 8.62 -11.61
CA TYR A 625 11.40 9.40 -11.31
C TYR A 625 11.81 10.82 -10.98
N PHE A 626 11.15 11.79 -11.57
CA PHE A 626 11.31 13.19 -11.26
C PHE A 626 9.95 13.83 -11.03
N SER A 627 9.80 14.57 -9.95
CA SER A 627 8.60 15.32 -9.62
C SER A 627 8.94 16.76 -9.30
N PHE A 628 8.22 17.66 -9.91
CA PHE A 628 8.29 19.09 -9.67
C PHE A 628 6.89 19.62 -9.35
N ASN A 629 6.77 20.34 -8.24
CA ASN A 629 5.52 20.99 -7.86
C ASN A 629 5.79 22.45 -7.48
N THR A 630 4.99 23.37 -7.98
CA THR A 630 5.11 24.78 -7.72
C THR A 630 3.76 25.51 -7.74
N PRO A 631 3.40 26.27 -6.70
CA PRO A 631 2.36 27.27 -6.83
C PRO A 631 2.87 28.44 -7.70
N LEU A 632 1.99 29.06 -8.45
CA LEU A 632 2.26 30.27 -9.22
C LEU A 632 2.29 31.51 -8.30
N LYS A 633 2.51 32.71 -8.87
CA LYS A 633 2.42 33.98 -8.14
C LYS A 633 1.09 34.12 -7.37
N ASN A 634 -0.02 33.78 -8.01
CA ASN A 634 -1.28 33.55 -7.33
C ASN A 634 -1.29 32.13 -6.78
N LYS A 635 -1.14 31.97 -5.47
CA LYS A 635 -1.05 30.67 -4.77
C LYS A 635 -2.28 29.77 -4.94
N LYS A 636 -3.38 30.28 -5.52
CA LYS A 636 -4.55 29.48 -5.91
C LYS A 636 -4.25 28.55 -7.09
N PHE A 637 -3.23 28.86 -7.88
CA PHE A 637 -2.78 28.05 -9.01
C PHE A 637 -1.55 27.24 -8.62
N THR A 638 -1.60 25.95 -8.87
CA THR A 638 -0.47 25.02 -8.68
C THR A 638 -0.23 24.26 -9.97
N ILE A 639 1.03 24.07 -10.33
CA ILE A 639 1.45 23.24 -11.46
C ILE A 639 2.33 22.13 -10.90
N SER A 640 2.09 20.90 -11.34
CA SER A 640 2.96 19.76 -11.09
C SER A 640 3.32 19.05 -12.39
N SER A 641 4.53 18.53 -12.43
CA SER A 641 5.08 17.69 -13.50
C SER A 641 5.67 16.45 -12.86
N ASN A 642 5.33 15.28 -13.39
CA ASN A 642 5.81 14.00 -12.92
C ASN A 642 6.33 13.21 -14.12
N THR A 643 7.65 13.05 -14.19
CA THR A 643 8.34 12.29 -15.23
C THR A 643 8.74 10.93 -14.68
N ASN A 644 8.50 9.87 -15.39
CA ASN A 644 9.01 8.55 -15.09
C ASN A 644 9.71 7.98 -16.33
N ALA A 645 10.85 7.33 -16.10
CA ALA A 645 11.59 6.61 -17.12
C ALA A 645 11.96 5.23 -16.58
N ARG A 646 11.77 4.21 -17.38
CA ARG A 646 12.13 2.84 -17.07
C ARG A 646 12.82 2.22 -18.26
N TYR A 647 13.95 1.57 -18.00
CA TYR A 647 14.61 0.72 -18.98
C TYR A 647 14.99 -0.61 -18.32
N SER A 648 14.80 -1.72 -19.02
CA SER A 648 15.22 -3.04 -18.53
C SER A 648 15.60 -3.97 -19.66
N ASP A 649 16.64 -4.75 -19.43
CA ASP A 649 17.02 -5.92 -20.21
C ASP A 649 16.63 -7.17 -19.43
N ALA A 650 15.75 -7.97 -20.04
CA ALA A 650 15.33 -9.26 -19.54
C ALA A 650 15.87 -10.35 -20.45
N VAL A 651 16.72 -11.22 -19.90
CA VAL A 651 17.46 -12.24 -20.65
C VAL A 651 16.98 -13.62 -20.25
N SER A 652 16.68 -14.46 -21.23
CA SER A 652 16.27 -15.86 -21.04
C SER A 652 16.76 -16.72 -22.20
N TYR A 653 16.57 -18.03 -22.09
CA TYR A 653 16.82 -18.96 -23.21
C TYR A 653 15.48 -19.41 -23.81
N THR A 654 15.41 -19.43 -25.13
CA THR A 654 14.27 -19.94 -25.88
C THR A 654 14.73 -21.00 -26.89
N SER A 655 13.89 -21.99 -27.16
CA SER A 655 14.10 -22.97 -28.22
C SER A 655 12.77 -23.44 -28.79
N VAL A 656 12.77 -23.77 -30.08
CA VAL A 656 11.64 -24.40 -30.76
C VAL A 656 11.96 -25.87 -31.01
N GLY A 657 11.01 -26.77 -30.70
CA GLY A 657 11.17 -28.22 -30.86
C GLY A 657 11.23 -28.96 -29.52
N ASN A 658 10.79 -30.21 -29.54
CA ASN A 658 10.61 -31.09 -28.36
C ASN A 658 11.92 -31.76 -27.91
N SER A 659 13.07 -31.39 -28.47
CA SER A 659 14.35 -32.03 -28.18
C SER A 659 15.00 -31.42 -26.93
N LYS A 660 15.44 -32.28 -26.00
CA LYS A 660 16.31 -31.90 -24.87
C LYS A 660 17.62 -31.22 -25.33
N ASN A 661 17.96 -31.33 -26.61
CA ASN A 661 19.17 -30.84 -27.28
C ASN A 661 18.85 -29.82 -28.37
N ALA A 662 17.66 -29.22 -28.40
CA ALA A 662 17.34 -28.11 -29.32
C ALA A 662 18.35 -26.96 -29.10
N ASP A 663 18.85 -26.39 -30.22
CA ASP A 663 19.78 -25.25 -30.17
C ASP A 663 19.22 -24.15 -29.28
N GLN A 664 19.99 -23.83 -28.25
CA GLN A 664 19.59 -22.85 -27.23
C GLN A 664 19.98 -21.46 -27.73
N GLU A 665 18.99 -20.63 -27.90
CA GLU A 665 19.26 -19.26 -28.26
C GLU A 665 19.01 -18.31 -27.07
N LEU A 666 19.98 -17.46 -26.83
CA LEU A 666 19.84 -16.38 -25.86
C LEU A 666 18.90 -15.33 -26.43
N SER A 667 17.78 -15.10 -25.77
CA SER A 667 16.82 -14.07 -26.11
C SER A 667 16.90 -12.93 -25.10
N THR A 668 17.07 -11.70 -25.60
CA THR A 668 17.05 -10.49 -24.77
C THR A 668 15.88 -9.62 -25.18
N THR A 669 15.04 -9.29 -24.21
CA THR A 669 13.95 -8.34 -24.40
C THR A 669 14.30 -7.00 -23.76
N HIS A 670 14.43 -5.98 -24.57
CA HIS A 670 14.68 -4.60 -24.17
C HIS A 670 13.35 -3.88 -24.00
N ASN A 671 13.10 -3.35 -22.80
CA ASN A 671 11.88 -2.59 -22.49
C ASN A 671 12.26 -1.15 -22.13
N LEU A 672 11.75 -0.18 -22.88
CA LEU A 672 11.83 1.24 -22.56
C LEU A 672 10.43 1.77 -22.28
N GLY A 673 10.22 2.35 -21.12
CA GLY A 673 8.98 3.06 -20.76
C GLY A 673 9.30 4.51 -20.40
N LEU A 674 8.65 5.46 -21.03
CA LEU A 674 8.74 6.89 -20.73
C LEU A 674 7.36 7.42 -20.43
N GLY A 675 7.18 8.11 -19.33
CA GLY A 675 5.91 8.70 -18.95
C GLY A 675 6.10 10.12 -18.46
N GLU A 676 5.22 11.00 -18.88
CA GLU A 676 5.13 12.37 -18.40
C GLU A 676 3.69 12.70 -18.06
N ARG A 677 3.49 13.32 -16.89
CA ARG A 677 2.19 13.82 -16.44
C ARG A 677 2.32 15.26 -15.99
N PHE A 678 1.52 16.12 -16.60
CA PHE A 678 1.32 17.49 -16.17
C PHE A 678 -0.04 17.65 -15.50
N THR A 679 -0.08 18.36 -14.37
CA THR A 679 -1.33 18.70 -13.68
C THR A 679 -1.32 20.19 -13.36
N GLY A 680 -2.37 20.90 -13.75
CA GLY A 680 -2.66 22.26 -13.35
C GLY A 680 -3.89 22.30 -12.47
N SER A 681 -3.81 22.91 -11.30
CA SER A 681 -4.93 23.03 -10.36
C SER A 681 -5.18 24.49 -10.01
N TYR A 682 -6.46 24.86 -9.97
CA TYR A 682 -6.97 26.10 -9.40
C TYR A 682 -7.85 25.77 -8.20
N ARG A 683 -7.62 26.41 -7.07
CA ARG A 683 -8.36 26.14 -5.83
C ARG A 683 -8.86 27.43 -5.18
N SER A 684 -10.15 27.49 -4.92
CA SER A 684 -10.79 28.59 -4.18
C SER A 684 -11.84 28.04 -3.21
N GLU A 685 -12.55 28.88 -2.50
CA GLU A 685 -13.64 28.47 -1.62
C GLU A 685 -14.89 28.01 -2.40
N VAL A 686 -15.10 28.59 -3.57
CA VAL A 686 -16.30 28.36 -4.40
C VAL A 686 -16.05 27.35 -5.51
N PHE A 687 -14.84 27.36 -6.08
CA PHE A 687 -14.55 26.63 -7.31
C PHE A 687 -13.15 25.99 -7.23
N ASP A 688 -13.11 24.69 -7.40
CA ASP A 688 -11.87 23.92 -7.56
C ASP A 688 -11.85 23.29 -8.95
N LEU A 689 -10.75 23.42 -9.66
CA LEU A 689 -10.51 22.80 -10.95
C LEU A 689 -9.15 22.14 -10.98
N SER A 690 -9.07 20.93 -11.48
CA SER A 690 -7.80 20.26 -11.77
C SER A 690 -7.86 19.69 -13.18
N LEU A 691 -6.88 20.04 -14.00
CA LEU A 691 -6.69 19.50 -15.34
C LEU A 691 -5.39 18.73 -15.37
N SER A 692 -5.42 17.55 -15.93
CA SER A 692 -4.23 16.70 -16.08
C SER A 692 -4.12 16.11 -17.46
N GLY A 693 -2.90 16.03 -17.97
CA GLY A 693 -2.57 15.33 -19.18
C GLY A 693 -1.35 14.44 -18.97
N SER A 694 -1.37 13.24 -19.52
CA SER A 694 -0.17 12.39 -19.51
C SER A 694 0.00 11.63 -20.81
N VAL A 695 1.25 11.33 -21.11
CA VAL A 695 1.67 10.47 -22.21
C VAL A 695 2.58 9.41 -21.63
N ASN A 696 2.30 8.14 -21.93
CA ASN A 696 3.17 7.02 -21.64
C ASN A 696 3.55 6.34 -22.96
N TYR A 697 4.83 6.29 -23.22
CA TYR A 697 5.42 5.60 -24.35
C TYR A 697 6.10 4.34 -23.86
N ASN A 698 5.79 3.21 -24.50
CA ASN A 698 6.45 1.93 -24.22
C ASN A 698 7.01 1.36 -25.54
N LEU A 699 8.29 1.03 -25.52
CA LEU A 699 9.00 0.37 -26.60
C LEU A 699 9.49 -0.98 -26.12
N VAL A 700 9.17 -2.04 -26.86
CA VAL A 700 9.66 -3.39 -26.64
C VAL A 700 10.42 -3.84 -27.88
N ARG A 701 11.64 -4.33 -27.68
CA ARG A 701 12.50 -4.89 -28.71
C ARG A 701 13.01 -6.25 -28.24
N ASN A 702 12.79 -7.28 -29.02
CA ASN A 702 13.33 -8.60 -28.77
C ASN A 702 14.47 -8.90 -29.74
N SER A 703 15.58 -9.42 -29.23
CA SER A 703 16.82 -9.64 -30.02
C SER A 703 16.69 -10.78 -31.04
N LYS A 704 15.71 -11.66 -30.88
CA LYS A 704 15.50 -12.83 -31.74
C LYS A 704 14.23 -12.78 -32.56
N GLN A 705 13.32 -11.88 -32.22
CA GLN A 705 12.02 -11.74 -32.85
C GLN A 705 11.80 -10.28 -33.29
N GLU A 706 12.38 -9.87 -34.41
CA GLU A 706 12.21 -8.49 -34.87
C GLU A 706 10.73 -8.17 -35.21
N ASN A 707 9.97 -9.12 -35.72
CA ASN A 707 8.56 -8.95 -36.08
C ASN A 707 7.64 -8.75 -34.85
N SER A 708 8.10 -9.09 -33.63
CA SER A 708 7.36 -8.87 -32.39
C SER A 708 7.66 -7.51 -31.74
N ASN A 709 8.57 -6.74 -32.29
CA ASN A 709 8.87 -5.41 -31.82
C ASN A 709 7.62 -4.52 -31.86
N ARG A 710 7.34 -3.84 -30.75
CA ARG A 710 6.12 -3.04 -30.59
C ARG A 710 6.43 -1.71 -29.94
N GLU A 711 5.64 -0.74 -30.32
CA GLU A 711 5.59 0.59 -29.73
C GLU A 711 4.14 0.85 -29.32
N THR A 712 3.92 1.31 -28.09
CA THR A 712 2.60 1.67 -27.62
C THR A 712 2.60 3.06 -27.01
N PHE A 713 1.52 3.78 -27.24
CA PHE A 713 1.27 5.07 -26.63
C PHE A 713 -0.04 5.04 -25.85
N ASP A 714 0.02 5.44 -24.61
CA ASP A 714 -1.15 5.68 -23.78
C ASP A 714 -1.24 7.18 -23.50
N TYR A 715 -2.29 7.81 -24.00
CA TYR A 715 -2.59 9.22 -23.79
C TYR A 715 -3.71 9.33 -22.77
N TYR A 716 -3.57 10.22 -21.82
CA TYR A 716 -4.59 10.54 -20.85
C TYR A 716 -4.81 12.05 -20.82
N ILE A 717 -6.06 12.46 -20.88
CA ILE A 717 -6.50 13.83 -20.63
C ILE A 717 -7.65 13.75 -19.66
N GLY A 718 -7.52 14.40 -18.51
CA GLY A 718 -8.54 14.37 -17.48
C GLY A 718 -8.76 15.72 -16.85
N GLY A 719 -9.97 15.92 -16.38
CA GLY A 719 -10.36 17.11 -15.63
C GLY A 719 -11.36 16.77 -14.54
N ASN A 720 -11.15 17.31 -13.37
CA ASN A 720 -12.16 17.27 -12.32
C ASN A 720 -12.45 18.69 -11.82
N THR A 721 -13.70 18.94 -11.49
CA THR A 721 -14.13 20.21 -10.94
C THR A 721 -15.14 19.99 -9.82
N ASN A 722 -15.06 20.87 -8.82
CA ASN A 722 -16.03 20.96 -7.74
C ASN A 722 -16.47 22.41 -7.59
N VAL A 723 -17.77 22.64 -7.61
CA VAL A 723 -18.40 23.96 -7.49
C VAL A 723 -19.30 23.98 -6.26
N ASN A 724 -18.99 24.81 -5.29
CA ASN A 724 -19.80 25.05 -4.10
C ASN A 724 -20.74 26.24 -4.36
N LEU A 725 -22.01 25.95 -4.57
CA LEU A 725 -23.03 26.93 -4.81
C LEU A 725 -23.63 27.47 -3.50
N PRO A 726 -24.29 28.62 -3.50
CA PRO A 726 -25.17 29.04 -2.40
C PRO A 726 -26.14 27.93 -2.00
N TRP A 727 -26.76 28.06 -0.83
CA TRP A 727 -27.70 27.09 -0.25
C TRP A 727 -27.11 25.69 0.04
N GLN A 728 -25.76 25.59 0.20
CA GLN A 728 -25.08 24.34 0.55
C GLN A 728 -25.26 23.23 -0.51
N ILE A 729 -25.34 23.61 -1.76
CA ILE A 729 -25.33 22.70 -2.91
C ILE A 729 -23.91 22.64 -3.44
N SER A 730 -23.43 21.43 -3.72
CA SER A 730 -22.17 21.23 -4.44
C SER A 730 -22.37 20.34 -5.67
N ILE A 731 -21.71 20.72 -6.76
CA ILE A 731 -21.69 19.97 -8.02
C ILE A 731 -20.25 19.55 -8.27
N SER A 732 -20.05 18.27 -8.46
CA SER A 732 -18.76 17.72 -8.82
C SER A 732 -18.87 16.92 -10.11
N THR A 733 -17.89 17.04 -10.98
CA THR A 733 -17.82 16.22 -12.20
C THR A 733 -16.38 15.93 -12.54
N ASP A 734 -16.14 14.76 -13.08
CA ASP A 734 -14.85 14.37 -13.65
C ASP A 734 -15.03 13.73 -15.02
N ILE A 735 -14.12 14.06 -15.90
CA ILE A 735 -14.01 13.47 -17.22
C ILE A 735 -12.58 12.97 -17.43
N ASN A 736 -12.45 11.73 -17.86
CA ASN A 736 -11.19 11.04 -18.03
C ASN A 736 -11.18 10.38 -19.41
N CYS A 737 -10.38 10.92 -20.31
CA CYS A 737 -10.21 10.42 -21.67
C CYS A 737 -8.91 9.62 -21.71
N ARG A 738 -8.97 8.35 -22.09
CA ARG A 738 -7.83 7.47 -22.29
C ARG A 738 -7.84 6.97 -23.72
N PHE A 739 -6.73 7.18 -24.40
CA PHE A 739 -6.53 6.74 -25.77
C PHE A 739 -5.31 5.82 -25.78
N LYS A 740 -5.43 4.68 -26.42
CA LYS A 740 -4.39 3.65 -26.50
C LYS A 740 -4.10 3.36 -27.96
N ASP A 741 -2.82 3.32 -28.30
CA ASP A 741 -2.35 3.01 -29.63
C ASP A 741 -1.26 1.94 -29.62
N GLY A 742 -1.17 1.12 -30.68
CA GLY A 742 -0.21 0.02 -30.79
C GLY A 742 -0.62 -1.27 -30.07
N TYR A 743 -1.88 -1.40 -29.62
CA TYR A 743 -2.41 -2.63 -29.00
C TYR A 743 -2.94 -3.62 -30.04
N THR A 744 -3.06 -4.90 -29.66
CA THR A 744 -3.53 -5.96 -30.53
C THR A 744 -4.99 -5.73 -30.91
N GLY A 745 -5.33 -5.98 -32.20
CA GLY A 745 -6.68 -5.78 -32.73
C GLY A 745 -7.75 -6.62 -32.02
N GLY A 746 -8.98 -6.10 -31.97
CA GLY A 746 -10.17 -6.76 -31.40
C GLY A 746 -10.45 -6.44 -29.93
N LEU A 747 -9.56 -5.74 -29.23
CA LEU A 747 -9.81 -5.22 -27.89
C LEU A 747 -10.15 -3.71 -27.94
N ASN A 748 -10.96 -3.26 -26.98
CA ASN A 748 -11.35 -1.86 -26.90
C ASN A 748 -10.18 -0.98 -26.46
N ASN A 749 -9.76 -0.05 -27.32
CA ASN A 749 -8.54 0.74 -27.14
C ASN A 749 -8.76 2.11 -26.50
N ASN A 750 -9.96 2.67 -26.58
CA ASN A 750 -10.24 4.03 -26.16
C ASN A 750 -11.42 4.09 -25.23
N GLU A 751 -11.34 4.97 -24.23
CA GLU A 751 -12.45 5.23 -23.32
C GLU A 751 -12.56 6.72 -22.97
N VAL A 752 -13.79 7.19 -22.83
CA VAL A 752 -14.12 8.49 -22.25
C VAL A 752 -15.02 8.22 -21.05
N LEU A 753 -14.46 8.26 -19.87
CA LEU A 753 -15.21 8.04 -18.63
C LEU A 753 -15.63 9.38 -18.07
N TRP A 754 -16.94 9.62 -18.06
CA TRP A 754 -17.53 10.82 -17.50
C TRP A 754 -18.47 10.50 -16.34
N ASN A 755 -18.17 11.09 -15.17
CA ASN A 755 -18.97 10.94 -13.96
C ASN A 755 -19.44 12.32 -13.49
N ALA A 756 -20.59 12.35 -12.84
CA ALA A 756 -21.13 13.58 -12.27
C ALA A 756 -21.85 13.32 -10.96
N GLN A 757 -21.88 14.34 -10.11
CA GLN A 757 -22.53 14.31 -8.83
C GLN A 757 -23.11 15.67 -8.48
N ILE A 758 -24.27 15.64 -7.84
CA ILE A 758 -24.85 16.78 -7.15
C ILE A 758 -25.14 16.40 -5.70
N SER A 759 -24.79 17.25 -4.76
CA SER A 759 -25.07 17.04 -3.34
C SER A 759 -25.65 18.28 -2.69
N LYS A 760 -26.50 18.04 -1.70
CA LYS A 760 -27.15 19.06 -0.89
C LYS A 760 -26.92 18.75 0.58
N ASN A 761 -26.27 19.64 1.29
CA ASN A 761 -26.18 19.55 2.75
C ASN A 761 -27.43 20.16 3.38
N PHE A 762 -27.90 19.53 4.46
CA PHE A 762 -29.07 19.96 5.22
C PHE A 762 -28.90 19.51 6.68
N LEU A 763 -29.89 19.74 7.53
CA LEU A 763 -29.81 19.59 8.96
C LEU A 763 -28.87 20.61 9.63
N LYS A 764 -28.94 20.66 10.97
CA LYS A 764 -28.13 21.56 11.77
C LYS A 764 -26.65 21.20 11.64
N ASN A 765 -25.78 22.19 11.45
CA ASN A 765 -24.33 22.03 11.26
C ASN A 765 -23.97 21.14 10.06
N ASN A 766 -24.78 21.16 9.00
CA ASN A 766 -24.57 20.39 7.77
C ASN A 766 -24.37 18.87 8.03
N SER A 767 -25.03 18.36 9.06
CA SER A 767 -24.85 16.96 9.48
C SER A 767 -25.52 15.95 8.53
N GLY A 768 -26.48 16.37 7.71
CA GLY A 768 -27.13 15.54 6.70
C GLY A 768 -26.71 15.95 5.29
N THR A 769 -26.48 14.99 4.40
CA THR A 769 -26.22 15.21 2.99
C THR A 769 -27.04 14.24 2.17
N ILE A 770 -27.78 14.72 1.17
CA ILE A 770 -28.32 13.90 0.08
C ILE A 770 -27.43 14.11 -1.12
N ARG A 771 -27.11 13.03 -1.83
CA ARG A 771 -26.20 13.01 -2.95
C ARG A 771 -26.78 12.13 -4.06
N PHE A 772 -26.81 12.67 -5.26
CA PHE A 772 -27.11 11.95 -6.47
C PHE A 772 -25.83 11.83 -7.29
N LYS A 773 -25.42 10.61 -7.65
CA LYS A 773 -24.25 10.29 -8.46
C LYS A 773 -24.66 9.55 -9.71
N ILE A 774 -23.97 9.81 -10.82
CA ILE A 774 -24.05 9.04 -12.04
C ILE A 774 -22.63 8.69 -12.49
N TYR A 775 -22.42 7.43 -12.78
CA TYR A 775 -21.14 6.87 -13.20
C TYR A 775 -21.19 6.48 -14.66
N ASP A 776 -20.06 6.67 -15.37
CA ASP A 776 -19.88 6.29 -16.77
C ASP A 776 -21.07 6.71 -17.65
N ILE A 777 -21.35 8.01 -17.69
CA ILE A 777 -22.47 8.60 -18.42
C ILE A 777 -22.44 8.18 -19.90
N LEU A 778 -21.25 8.05 -20.47
CA LEU A 778 -21.03 7.69 -21.88
C LEU A 778 -20.98 6.20 -22.16
N LYS A 779 -21.01 5.34 -21.12
CA LYS A 779 -20.94 3.87 -21.22
C LYS A 779 -19.70 3.35 -21.96
N GLN A 780 -18.53 3.91 -21.62
CA GLN A 780 -17.26 3.62 -22.30
C GLN A 780 -16.18 3.09 -21.37
N GLN A 781 -16.52 2.66 -20.16
CA GLN A 781 -15.53 2.10 -19.24
C GLN A 781 -14.83 0.88 -19.82
N SER A 782 -13.49 0.87 -19.81
CA SER A 782 -12.63 -0.21 -20.29
C SER A 782 -11.60 -0.60 -19.23
N SER A 783 -11.19 -1.88 -19.23
CA SER A 783 -10.18 -2.44 -18.34
C SER A 783 -8.95 -2.97 -19.07
N LEU A 784 -8.79 -2.64 -20.35
CA LEU A 784 -7.70 -3.12 -21.18
C LEU A 784 -6.33 -2.79 -20.60
N SER A 785 -5.49 -3.82 -20.41
CA SER A 785 -4.12 -3.71 -19.93
C SER A 785 -3.17 -4.58 -20.75
N ARG A 786 -1.90 -4.16 -20.89
CA ARG A 786 -0.83 -4.92 -21.54
C ARG A 786 0.24 -5.33 -20.52
N SER A 787 0.67 -6.57 -20.58
CA SER A 787 1.84 -7.09 -19.89
C SER A 787 2.84 -7.66 -20.88
N ILE A 788 4.14 -7.46 -20.61
CA ILE A 788 5.23 -7.91 -21.47
C ILE A 788 6.30 -8.54 -20.60
N SER A 789 6.73 -9.74 -21.01
CA SER A 789 7.86 -10.48 -20.40
C SER A 789 8.89 -10.82 -21.47
N GLU A 790 9.93 -11.53 -21.09
CA GLU A 790 11.02 -11.99 -21.98
C GLU A 790 10.54 -12.89 -23.11
N THR A 791 9.45 -13.62 -22.86
CA THR A 791 8.96 -14.67 -23.75
C THR A 791 7.56 -14.43 -24.28
N MET A 792 6.82 -13.44 -23.76
CA MET A 792 5.41 -13.27 -24.08
C MET A 792 4.93 -11.83 -23.91
N MET A 793 4.08 -11.40 -24.80
CA MET A 793 3.23 -10.20 -24.67
C MET A 793 1.77 -10.63 -24.52
N SER A 794 1.02 -10.00 -23.63
CA SER A 794 -0.41 -10.32 -23.43
C SER A 794 -1.23 -9.06 -23.20
N ASP A 795 -2.29 -8.90 -23.94
CA ASP A 795 -3.35 -7.92 -23.75
C ASP A 795 -4.53 -8.57 -23.05
N THR A 796 -5.03 -7.94 -22.01
CA THR A 796 -6.08 -8.49 -21.16
C THR A 796 -7.17 -7.47 -20.90
N GLU A 797 -8.43 -7.89 -21.01
CA GLU A 797 -9.61 -7.10 -20.69
C GLU A 797 -10.52 -7.87 -19.72
N TYR A 798 -11.14 -7.14 -18.77
CA TYR A 798 -12.12 -7.68 -17.82
C TYR A 798 -13.48 -7.02 -18.01
N ASN A 799 -14.54 -7.67 -17.52
CA ASN A 799 -15.85 -7.05 -17.38
C ASN A 799 -15.78 -5.90 -16.37
N THR A 800 -16.58 -4.85 -16.61
CA THR A 800 -16.67 -3.63 -15.80
C THR A 800 -18.08 -3.43 -15.27
N LEU A 801 -18.26 -2.50 -14.32
CA LEU A 801 -19.56 -2.17 -13.73
C LEU A 801 -20.56 -1.56 -14.72
N GLY A 802 -20.06 -0.92 -15.78
CA GLY A 802 -20.88 -0.16 -16.72
C GLY A 802 -21.47 1.12 -16.11
N SER A 803 -22.45 1.70 -16.83
CA SER A 803 -23.10 2.95 -16.42
C SER A 803 -24.23 2.70 -15.42
N TYR A 804 -24.22 3.44 -14.31
CA TYR A 804 -25.26 3.38 -13.28
C TYR A 804 -25.39 4.70 -12.54
N PHE A 805 -26.53 4.93 -11.88
CA PHE A 805 -26.71 6.05 -10.97
C PHE A 805 -27.05 5.58 -9.55
N MET A 806 -26.76 6.41 -8.57
CA MET A 806 -27.06 6.13 -7.16
C MET A 806 -27.50 7.39 -6.42
N VAL A 807 -28.39 7.20 -5.45
CA VAL A 807 -28.76 8.20 -4.45
C VAL A 807 -28.18 7.78 -3.12
N HIS A 808 -27.45 8.67 -2.46
CA HIS A 808 -26.86 8.42 -1.14
C HIS A 808 -27.47 9.40 -0.12
N PHE A 809 -27.71 8.88 1.06
CA PHE A 809 -27.93 9.64 2.27
C PHE A 809 -26.72 9.51 3.17
N VAL A 810 -26.12 10.63 3.59
CA VAL A 810 -24.97 10.66 4.49
C VAL A 810 -25.34 11.45 5.73
N TYR A 811 -25.12 10.85 6.91
CA TYR A 811 -25.30 11.51 8.20
C TYR A 811 -23.99 11.56 8.96
N ARG A 812 -23.59 12.76 9.37
CA ARG A 812 -22.36 13.01 10.12
C ARG A 812 -22.68 13.62 11.46
N PHE A 813 -22.11 13.08 12.53
CA PHE A 813 -22.22 13.66 13.86
C PHE A 813 -20.83 13.88 14.49
N ASN A 814 -20.72 14.95 15.25
CA ASN A 814 -19.49 15.32 15.94
C ASN A 814 -19.86 15.95 17.28
N THR A 815 -19.49 15.31 18.38
CA THR A 815 -19.68 15.78 19.75
C THR A 815 -18.37 16.24 20.40
N LEU A 816 -17.27 16.33 19.64
CA LEU A 816 -16.00 16.84 20.12
C LEU A 816 -16.15 18.33 20.47
N GLY A 817 -15.65 18.74 21.64
CA GLY A 817 -15.72 20.14 22.09
C GLY A 817 -17.10 20.58 22.65
N GLY A 818 -18.03 19.66 22.88
CA GLY A 818 -19.28 19.94 23.55
C GLY A 818 -19.04 20.58 24.93
N LYS A 819 -19.76 21.70 25.26
CA LYS A 819 -19.76 22.30 26.59
C LYS A 819 -20.04 21.18 27.60
N ALA A 820 -19.15 21.04 28.59
CA ALA A 820 -19.41 20.18 29.73
C ALA A 820 -20.82 20.52 30.28
N PRO A 821 -21.71 19.55 30.59
CA PRO A 821 -22.97 19.85 31.23
C PRO A 821 -22.65 20.65 32.48
N GLY A 822 -23.10 21.90 32.50
CA GLY A 822 -22.91 22.79 33.63
C GLY A 822 -23.33 22.05 34.90
N ARG A 823 -22.45 21.92 35.85
CA ARG A 823 -22.78 21.52 37.20
C ARG A 823 -23.94 22.43 37.64
N ARG A 824 -25.14 21.89 37.70
CA ARG A 824 -26.22 22.49 38.48
C ARG A 824 -25.74 22.47 39.95
N GLY A 825 -25.35 23.61 40.43
CA GLY A 825 -25.16 23.83 41.86
C GLY A 825 -26.47 23.48 42.60
N PRO A 826 -26.40 22.94 43.83
CA PRO A 826 -27.60 22.64 44.60
C PRO A 826 -28.34 23.93 44.97
N GLY A 827 -29.63 23.90 44.85
CA GLY A 827 -30.58 24.96 44.99
C GLY A 827 -30.48 25.75 46.33
N GLY A 828 -30.60 27.04 46.25
CA GLY A 828 -30.98 27.94 47.31
C GLY A 828 -32.30 28.60 46.91
N GLY A 829 -33.32 28.31 47.71
CA GLY A 829 -34.70 28.75 47.55
C GLY A 829 -34.95 30.25 47.76
N PRO A 830 -36.21 30.68 47.69
CA PRO A 830 -36.60 32.03 47.34
C PRO A 830 -36.80 32.96 48.55
N ARG A 831 -36.50 34.21 48.38
CA ARG A 831 -37.09 35.39 49.12
C ARG A 831 -36.89 36.60 48.26
N GLY A 832 -37.84 37.25 47.81
CA GLY A 832 -38.92 38.06 48.16
C GLY A 832 -38.55 39.50 48.47
N GLY A 833 -39.08 40.47 47.67
CA GLY A 833 -39.45 41.74 48.19
C GLY A 833 -38.85 42.99 47.53
N HIS A 834 -39.71 43.72 46.79
CA HIS A 834 -39.87 45.21 46.66
C HIS A 834 -38.63 46.02 46.19
N GLY A 835 -38.62 46.87 45.22
CA GLY A 835 -39.62 47.79 44.71
C GLY A 835 -38.89 49.08 44.34
N TYR A 836 -39.43 49.87 43.34
CA TYR A 836 -39.09 51.20 42.91
C TYR A 836 -37.79 51.40 42.11
N GLY A 837 -37.72 51.93 40.88
CA GLY A 837 -38.53 52.96 40.27
C GLY A 837 -37.57 53.92 39.54
N GLY A 838 -37.84 54.28 38.29
CA GLY A 838 -37.33 55.49 37.65
C GLY A 838 -36.15 55.29 36.71
N GLY A 839 -36.41 55.36 35.43
CA GLY A 839 -36.40 56.59 34.68
C GLY A 839 -35.26 56.66 33.68
N GLY A 840 -35.53 56.47 32.46
CA GLY A 840 -35.31 57.41 31.36
C GLY A 840 -33.92 57.52 30.74
N VAL A 841 -34.01 57.42 29.41
CA VAL A 841 -33.32 58.18 28.38
C VAL A 841 -32.36 57.38 27.48
N ARG A 842 -32.86 57.13 26.29
CA ARG A 842 -32.05 57.08 25.03
C ARG A 842 -31.48 58.48 24.73
N PRO A 843 -30.46 58.74 23.94
CA PRO A 843 -30.41 58.32 22.54
C PRO A 843 -29.02 58.09 21.88
N MET A 844 -29.10 57.53 20.68
CA MET A 844 -28.43 57.80 19.39
C MET A 844 -26.92 57.82 19.19
N ARG A 845 -26.52 57.05 18.24
CA ARG A 845 -25.71 57.31 17.01
C ARG A 845 -24.32 57.96 17.17
N PHE A 846 -23.31 57.23 16.80
CA PHE A 846 -22.64 57.39 15.49
C PHE A 846 -21.93 56.09 15.10
#